data_42d23d35c0bde519858adce5f9519831
#
_entry.id   42d23d35c0bde519858adce5f9519831
#
_cell.length_a   1.000
_cell.length_b   1.000
_cell.length_c   1.000
_cell.angle_alpha   90.00
_cell.angle_beta   90.00
_cell.angle_gamma   90.00
#
_symmetry.space_group_name_H-M   'P 1'
#
loop_
_entity.id
_entity.type
_entity.pdbx_description
1 polymer ?
#
loop_
_entity_poly.entity_id
_entity_poly.type
_entity_poly.pdbx_seq_one_letter_code
_entity_poly.pdbx_strand_id
1 'polypeptide(L)'
;MSQIKPSKLFIGIDIGGTFTDFVVYHSESGDTDSFKLFSTPSNPALAVNQGLDRIIESEIKNARDVSTDIIITHGSTVATNALLERHGARTALITTKGFGDVIEIGRQNRPSLYDFYAQPPEPLVPADLRFEVSERVDHNGKVLVALNQDDLPMIAAKLNENLVESVAICLLFSFLHPDHEKMISDSLQELDVYVSKSSEILPEYREYERTSTTVVNAYVTPVLDRYLAFLEESVSLNLKNASIRIMQSNGGIISIEEARRVGIKCILSGPAGGVVGAGHVASKIQPSQKQENKDDNLRNELRVITFDMGGTSTDVSLIDDRPNVTNESTIGGFPIRIPILDIHTIGAGGGSIASVDIGGALRVGPESTGAEPGPACYARGDKSEDQPTVTDANLILGRLPADHFLGGEMILDTNRAENVMSKLGSNAGLTSLQAAFGVIDVVNANMERALRLISVERGYDPKDFRLLSFGGAGGLHACNLARRLGIPKVFVPPIASTLSAYGMLVADVVKDYSKTVMLPGKVIHEQVLESFKPLIEQGQTDIISEGFEKKNIDLERLLDMRYQGQSYELTLPYRESFIEDFHNIHQQTYGYSRRDSPVEIVNVRVRATGNVPPPLILEYPVMDKEPTQAFIEKRLIHLNRGQSEVPLFQGELLNPGNGSAGPAVIVRNDTTIFLDEGDDWEVDQHNNLIISIN
;
A
#
# COMPACT_ATOMS: atom_id res chain seq x y z
N MET A 1 -19.07 30.67 26.55
CA MET A 1 -18.26 29.56 27.08
C MET A 1 -17.96 28.65 25.89
N SER A 2 -16.77 28.74 25.33
CA SER A 2 -16.30 27.79 24.32
C SER A 2 -16.24 26.42 24.98
N GLN A 3 -16.99 25.45 24.48
CA GLN A 3 -16.82 24.06 24.88
C GLN A 3 -15.35 23.70 24.50
N ILE A 4 -14.52 23.48 25.52
CA ILE A 4 -13.20 22.89 25.37
C ILE A 4 -13.47 21.51 24.74
N LYS A 5 -13.11 21.32 23.46
CA LYS A 5 -13.13 19.99 22.86
C LYS A 5 -12.16 19.12 23.67
N PRO A 6 -12.55 17.89 24.04
CA PRO A 6 -11.62 17.00 24.74
C PRO A 6 -10.36 16.83 23.89
N SER A 7 -9.20 16.91 24.53
CA SER A 7 -7.90 16.61 23.93
C SER A 7 -7.92 15.19 23.37
N LYS A 8 -7.40 14.99 22.17
CA LYS A 8 -7.27 13.68 21.54
C LYS A 8 -5.85 13.44 21.10
N LEU A 9 -5.37 12.24 21.34
CA LEU A 9 -4.08 11.75 20.85
C LEU A 9 -4.34 10.77 19.70
N PHE A 10 -3.74 11.06 18.54
CA PHE A 10 -3.81 10.18 17.39
C PHE A 10 -2.45 9.53 17.17
N ILE A 11 -2.43 8.20 17.02
CA ILE A 11 -1.21 7.42 16.84
C ILE A 11 -1.36 6.61 15.55
N GLY A 12 -0.49 6.88 14.57
CA GLY A 12 -0.34 6.08 13.36
C GLY A 12 0.80 5.09 13.53
N ILE A 13 0.57 3.82 13.21
CA ILE A 13 1.56 2.75 13.34
C ILE A 13 1.63 1.96 12.05
N ASP A 14 2.80 1.97 11.39
CA ASP A 14 3.05 1.14 10.21
C ASP A 14 4.15 0.11 10.48
N ILE A 15 3.82 -1.18 10.29
CA ILE A 15 4.78 -2.27 10.40
C ILE A 15 5.36 -2.55 9.02
N GLY A 16 6.60 -2.13 8.80
CA GLY A 16 7.39 -2.52 7.63
C GLY A 16 8.25 -3.76 7.89
N GLY A 17 8.91 -4.24 6.83
CA GLY A 17 9.80 -5.41 6.91
C GLY A 17 11.06 -5.19 7.75
N THR A 18 11.54 -3.94 7.86
CA THR A 18 12.78 -3.58 8.60
C THR A 18 12.50 -2.74 9.82
N PHE A 19 11.62 -1.76 9.72
CA PHE A 19 11.25 -0.82 10.77
C PHE A 19 9.75 -0.82 10.98
N THR A 20 9.34 -0.54 12.23
CA THR A 20 7.99 -0.18 12.61
C THR A 20 7.97 1.31 12.89
N ASP A 21 7.14 2.04 12.16
CA ASP A 21 7.07 3.48 12.13
C ASP A 21 5.93 4.00 12.99
N PHE A 22 6.19 5.05 13.76
CA PHE A 22 5.22 5.67 14.65
C PHE A 22 5.11 7.15 14.33
N VAL A 23 3.87 7.65 14.22
CA VAL A 23 3.57 9.08 14.17
C VAL A 23 2.52 9.39 15.21
N VAL A 24 2.80 10.40 16.04
CA VAL A 24 1.93 10.84 17.14
C VAL A 24 1.48 12.27 16.88
N TYR A 25 0.17 12.51 16.85
CA TYR A 25 -0.40 13.82 16.62
C TYR A 25 -1.25 14.27 17.81
N HIS A 26 -0.98 15.46 18.34
CA HIS A 26 -1.68 16.09 19.45
C HIS A 26 -2.70 17.11 18.93
N SER A 27 -3.98 16.81 19.09
CA SER A 27 -5.06 17.66 18.55
C SER A 27 -5.17 19.05 19.18
N GLU A 28 -4.62 19.28 20.39
CA GLU A 28 -4.65 20.57 21.08
C GLU A 28 -3.54 21.50 20.60
N SER A 29 -2.28 21.01 20.55
CA SER A 29 -1.13 21.82 20.15
C SER A 29 -0.91 21.84 18.65
N GLY A 30 -1.42 20.82 17.90
CA GLY A 30 -1.12 20.62 16.49
C GLY A 30 0.25 19.98 16.24
N ASP A 31 0.98 19.62 17.31
CA ASP A 31 2.30 19.00 17.21
C ASP A 31 2.23 17.60 16.64
N THR A 32 3.22 17.27 15.84
CA THR A 32 3.40 15.91 15.28
C THR A 32 4.81 15.44 15.59
N ASP A 33 4.91 14.32 16.28
CA ASP A 33 6.17 13.64 16.59
C ASP A 33 6.25 12.33 15.81
N SER A 34 7.45 11.90 15.43
CA SER A 34 7.66 10.61 14.77
C SER A 34 8.94 9.92 15.22
N PHE A 35 8.92 8.60 15.22
CA PHE A 35 10.10 7.78 15.51
C PHE A 35 9.95 6.38 14.90
N LYS A 36 11.05 5.63 14.86
CA LYS A 36 11.13 4.28 14.33
C LYS A 36 11.70 3.32 15.37
N LEU A 37 11.22 2.08 15.33
CA LEU A 37 11.81 0.93 16.01
C LEU A 37 12.13 -0.16 15.00
N PHE A 38 13.11 -1.01 15.30
CA PHE A 38 13.31 -2.20 14.46
C PHE A 38 12.11 -3.13 14.56
N SER A 39 11.65 -3.60 13.42
CA SER A 39 10.59 -4.61 13.38
C SER A 39 11.03 -5.92 13.99
N THR A 40 10.11 -6.64 14.59
CA THR A 40 10.29 -7.96 15.18
C THR A 40 9.54 -9.00 14.35
N PRO A 41 10.13 -9.54 13.25
CA PRO A 41 9.41 -10.39 12.27
C PRO A 41 8.74 -11.61 12.89
N SER A 42 9.36 -12.22 13.90
CA SER A 42 8.81 -13.39 14.63
C SER A 42 7.54 -13.07 15.44
N ASN A 43 7.39 -11.84 15.90
CA ASN A 43 6.21 -11.33 16.60
C ASN A 43 6.08 -9.82 16.44
N PRO A 44 5.39 -9.35 15.40
CA PRO A 44 5.28 -7.92 15.09
C PRO A 44 4.66 -7.07 16.21
N ALA A 45 3.83 -7.67 17.09
CA ALA A 45 3.20 -6.97 18.19
C ALA A 45 4.20 -6.50 19.27
N LEU A 46 5.39 -7.11 19.37
CA LEU A 46 6.40 -6.67 20.33
C LEU A 46 6.92 -5.27 20.01
N ALA A 47 7.23 -4.99 18.75
CA ALA A 47 7.66 -3.65 18.33
C ALA A 47 6.55 -2.60 18.55
N VAL A 48 5.28 -2.97 18.29
CA VAL A 48 4.13 -2.09 18.54
C VAL A 48 4.03 -1.76 20.03
N ASN A 49 4.09 -2.75 20.92
CA ASN A 49 4.01 -2.54 22.35
C ASN A 49 5.16 -1.66 22.89
N GLN A 50 6.39 -1.91 22.43
CA GLN A 50 7.55 -1.09 22.81
C GLN A 50 7.37 0.38 22.37
N GLY A 51 6.79 0.60 21.18
CA GLY A 51 6.49 1.94 20.69
C GLY A 51 5.40 2.64 21.51
N LEU A 52 4.34 1.93 21.88
CA LEU A 52 3.28 2.47 22.74
C LEU A 52 3.80 2.80 24.15
N ASP A 53 4.63 1.95 24.73
CA ASP A 53 5.28 2.22 26.02
C ASP A 53 6.14 3.48 25.96
N ARG A 54 6.94 3.65 24.89
CA ARG A 54 7.74 4.86 24.66
C ARG A 54 6.88 6.11 24.54
N ILE A 55 5.73 6.04 23.85
CA ILE A 55 4.78 7.17 23.75
C ILE A 55 4.22 7.51 25.11
N ILE A 56 3.74 6.53 25.89
CA ILE A 56 3.17 6.74 27.22
C ILE A 56 4.21 7.40 28.15
N GLU A 57 5.45 6.89 28.17
CA GLU A 57 6.53 7.49 28.96
C GLU A 57 6.83 8.93 28.56
N SER A 58 6.80 9.25 27.27
CA SER A 58 6.99 10.61 26.76
C SER A 58 5.85 11.54 27.22
N GLU A 59 4.59 11.09 27.12
CA GLU A 59 3.44 11.87 27.57
C GLU A 59 3.48 12.15 29.07
N ILE A 60 3.85 11.16 29.90
CA ILE A 60 4.03 11.33 31.35
C ILE A 60 5.15 12.32 31.65
N LYS A 61 6.30 12.25 30.97
CA LYS A 61 7.43 13.18 31.14
C LYS A 61 7.04 14.61 30.80
N ASN A 62 6.22 14.81 29.79
CA ASN A 62 5.74 16.11 29.34
C ASN A 62 4.55 16.64 30.17
N ALA A 63 4.17 15.93 31.24
CA ALA A 63 3.02 16.24 32.11
C ALA A 63 1.70 16.39 31.35
N ARG A 64 1.54 15.69 30.22
CA ARG A 64 0.31 15.64 29.44
C ARG A 64 -0.68 14.68 30.09
N ASP A 65 -1.96 14.97 29.96
CA ASP A 65 -3.02 14.16 30.57
C ASP A 65 -3.20 12.84 29.78
N VAL A 66 -2.81 11.73 30.39
CA VAL A 66 -2.94 10.38 29.84
C VAL A 66 -4.42 9.88 29.85
N SER A 67 -5.34 10.64 30.46
CA SER A 67 -6.79 10.36 30.42
C SER A 67 -7.47 10.76 29.10
N THR A 68 -6.74 11.35 28.18
CA THR A 68 -7.15 11.78 26.84
C THR A 68 -7.67 10.59 26.00
N ASP A 69 -8.68 10.82 25.17
CA ASP A 69 -9.11 9.84 24.16
C ASP A 69 -7.96 9.55 23.18
N ILE A 70 -7.59 8.29 23.04
CA ILE A 70 -6.51 7.84 22.17
C ILE A 70 -7.10 7.09 20.98
N ILE A 71 -6.72 7.50 19.78
CA ILE A 71 -7.12 6.83 18.53
C ILE A 71 -5.85 6.26 17.89
N ILE A 72 -5.76 4.94 17.84
CA ILE A 72 -4.66 4.22 17.21
C ILE A 72 -5.13 3.75 15.83
N THR A 73 -4.44 4.15 14.78
CA THR A 73 -4.63 3.60 13.43
C THR A 73 -3.43 2.79 13.04
N HIS A 74 -3.65 1.53 12.70
CA HIS A 74 -2.59 0.56 12.51
C HIS A 74 -2.63 -0.09 11.13
N GLY A 75 -1.49 -0.09 10.42
CA GLY A 75 -1.21 -0.86 9.21
C GLY A 75 -0.39 -2.09 9.55
N SER A 76 -0.77 -3.24 9.01
CA SER A 76 -0.14 -4.51 9.33
C SER A 76 0.24 -5.30 8.08
N THR A 77 1.45 -5.85 8.06
CA THR A 77 1.91 -6.78 7.04
C THR A 77 1.49 -8.22 7.30
N VAL A 78 0.85 -8.52 8.45
CA VAL A 78 0.53 -9.90 8.88
C VAL A 78 -0.29 -10.67 7.85
N ALA A 79 -1.38 -10.08 7.33
CA ALA A 79 -2.21 -10.72 6.30
C ALA A 79 -1.45 -10.91 4.98
N THR A 80 -0.64 -9.92 4.59
CA THR A 80 0.19 -9.96 3.38
C THR A 80 1.24 -11.07 3.47
N ASN A 81 1.98 -11.12 4.59
CA ASN A 81 3.02 -12.12 4.80
C ASN A 81 2.43 -13.53 4.92
N ALA A 82 1.30 -13.70 5.61
CA ALA A 82 0.60 -14.99 5.69
C ALA A 82 0.27 -15.56 4.30
N LEU A 83 -0.11 -14.69 3.35
CA LEU A 83 -0.39 -15.10 1.97
C LEU A 83 0.89 -15.38 1.17
N LEU A 84 1.88 -14.48 1.23
CA LEU A 84 3.10 -14.56 0.42
C LEU A 84 4.03 -15.70 0.87
N GLU A 85 4.16 -15.91 2.19
CA GLU A 85 5.01 -16.94 2.80
C GLU A 85 4.29 -18.29 2.97
N ARG A 86 3.02 -18.36 2.57
CA ARG A 86 2.21 -19.58 2.68
C ARG A 86 2.01 -20.07 4.13
N HIS A 87 1.92 -19.15 5.09
CA HIS A 87 1.73 -19.43 6.52
C HIS A 87 0.32 -19.05 7.02
N GLY A 88 -0.72 -19.27 6.19
CA GLY A 88 -2.11 -19.04 6.57
C GLY A 88 -2.74 -20.22 7.30
N ALA A 89 -4.03 -20.11 7.60
CA ALA A 89 -4.81 -21.13 8.27
C ALA A 89 -5.04 -22.37 7.39
N ARG A 90 -5.17 -23.54 8.01
CA ARG A 90 -5.61 -24.76 7.31
C ARG A 90 -7.04 -24.60 6.83
N THR A 91 -7.21 -24.37 5.54
CA THR A 91 -8.46 -23.91 4.93
C THR A 91 -9.11 -25.02 4.09
N ALA A 92 -10.44 -25.14 4.18
CA ALA A 92 -11.27 -25.97 3.30
C ALA A 92 -12.15 -25.10 2.39
N LEU A 93 -12.56 -25.66 1.25
CA LEU A 93 -13.53 -25.07 0.33
C LEU A 93 -14.79 -25.93 0.29
N ILE A 94 -15.96 -25.32 0.43
CA ILE A 94 -17.27 -25.93 0.14
C ILE A 94 -17.85 -25.24 -1.10
N THR A 95 -18.16 -26.02 -2.12
CA THR A 95 -18.66 -25.50 -3.39
C THR A 95 -19.77 -26.35 -3.99
N THR A 96 -20.44 -25.84 -5.03
CA THR A 96 -21.46 -26.58 -5.80
C THR A 96 -20.85 -27.82 -6.44
N LYS A 97 -21.56 -28.94 -6.43
CA LYS A 97 -21.14 -30.20 -7.04
C LYS A 97 -20.74 -30.05 -8.49
N GLY A 98 -19.53 -30.55 -8.84
CA GLY A 98 -18.88 -30.43 -10.13
C GLY A 98 -18.04 -29.17 -10.33
N PHE A 99 -17.79 -28.39 -9.26
CA PHE A 99 -17.00 -27.15 -9.29
C PHE A 99 -15.81 -27.12 -8.33
N GLY A 100 -15.45 -28.25 -7.74
CA GLY A 100 -14.30 -28.37 -6.83
C GLY A 100 -12.95 -27.98 -7.46
N ASP A 101 -12.81 -28.18 -8.77
CA ASP A 101 -11.55 -27.92 -9.48
C ASP A 101 -11.44 -26.50 -10.07
N VAL A 102 -12.43 -25.62 -9.86
CA VAL A 102 -12.42 -24.24 -10.39
C VAL A 102 -11.16 -23.48 -9.98
N ILE A 103 -10.71 -23.63 -8.72
CA ILE A 103 -9.51 -22.95 -8.20
C ILE A 103 -8.20 -23.49 -8.78
N GLU A 104 -8.19 -24.74 -9.28
CA GLU A 104 -7.03 -25.36 -9.91
C GLU A 104 -6.98 -25.07 -11.41
N ILE A 105 -8.12 -25.15 -12.08
CA ILE A 105 -8.25 -24.83 -13.52
C ILE A 105 -7.94 -23.34 -13.77
N GLY A 106 -8.46 -22.46 -12.93
CA GLY A 106 -8.28 -21.02 -13.05
C GLY A 106 -8.67 -20.49 -14.43
N ARG A 107 -7.95 -19.46 -14.89
CA ARG A 107 -8.12 -18.88 -16.23
C ARG A 107 -7.22 -19.55 -17.30
N GLN A 108 -6.46 -20.56 -16.92
CA GLN A 108 -5.53 -21.28 -17.79
C GLN A 108 -4.48 -20.36 -18.47
N ASN A 109 -4.21 -19.21 -17.88
CA ASN A 109 -3.15 -18.32 -18.32
C ASN A 109 -1.79 -18.94 -18.01
N ARG A 110 -0.84 -18.86 -18.95
CA ARG A 110 0.53 -19.28 -18.67
C ARG A 110 1.18 -18.32 -17.66
N PRO A 111 1.83 -18.85 -16.60
CA PRO A 111 2.55 -17.99 -15.64
C PRO A 111 3.69 -17.19 -16.28
N SER A 112 4.32 -17.76 -17.32
CA SER A 112 5.33 -17.12 -18.15
C SER A 112 5.13 -17.48 -19.61
N LEU A 113 5.21 -16.48 -20.51
CA LEU A 113 5.01 -16.67 -21.95
C LEU A 113 6.14 -17.49 -22.59
N TYR A 114 7.35 -17.38 -22.07
CA TYR A 114 8.58 -17.95 -22.65
C TYR A 114 9.18 -19.11 -21.85
N ASP A 115 8.59 -19.42 -20.68
CA ASP A 115 8.97 -20.57 -19.88
C ASP A 115 7.88 -21.63 -19.96
N PHE A 116 8.17 -22.73 -20.69
CA PHE A 116 7.25 -23.84 -20.88
C PHE A 116 7.11 -24.74 -19.62
N TYR A 117 8.00 -24.58 -18.66
CA TYR A 117 8.01 -25.37 -17.41
C TYR A 117 7.47 -24.59 -16.22
N ALA A 118 7.17 -23.31 -16.39
CA ALA A 118 6.57 -22.50 -15.34
C ALA A 118 5.22 -23.10 -14.92
N GLN A 119 5.11 -23.42 -13.63
CA GLN A 119 3.88 -23.94 -13.05
C GLN A 119 3.09 -22.79 -12.41
N PRO A 120 1.75 -22.82 -12.47
CA PRO A 120 0.94 -21.93 -11.66
C PRO A 120 1.20 -22.19 -10.16
N PRO A 121 0.96 -21.19 -9.28
CA PRO A 121 1.09 -21.41 -7.85
C PRO A 121 0.12 -22.51 -7.40
N GLU A 122 0.57 -23.36 -6.48
CA GLU A 122 -0.30 -24.38 -5.87
C GLU A 122 -1.51 -23.70 -5.21
N PRO A 123 -2.73 -24.25 -5.38
CA PRO A 123 -3.90 -23.75 -4.69
C PRO A 123 -3.73 -23.69 -3.17
N LEU A 124 -4.32 -22.70 -2.52
CA LEU A 124 -4.30 -22.59 -1.04
C LEU A 124 -5.11 -23.69 -0.36
N VAL A 125 -6.07 -24.26 -1.07
CA VAL A 125 -6.89 -25.40 -0.60
C VAL A 125 -6.51 -26.64 -1.41
N PRO A 126 -5.89 -27.64 -0.80
CA PRO A 126 -5.55 -28.89 -1.45
C PRO A 126 -6.81 -29.69 -1.83
N ALA A 127 -6.69 -30.62 -2.78
CA ALA A 127 -7.84 -31.31 -3.36
C ALA A 127 -8.67 -32.12 -2.35
N ASP A 128 -8.05 -32.67 -1.32
CA ASP A 128 -8.69 -33.43 -0.24
C ASP A 128 -9.51 -32.59 0.75
N LEU A 129 -9.32 -31.26 0.73
CA LEU A 129 -10.08 -30.29 1.53
C LEU A 129 -11.10 -29.49 0.70
N ARG A 130 -11.41 -29.92 -0.53
CA ARG A 130 -12.47 -29.36 -1.38
C ARG A 130 -13.70 -30.23 -1.30
N PHE A 131 -14.75 -29.74 -0.70
CA PHE A 131 -16.01 -30.43 -0.49
C PHE A 131 -17.08 -29.91 -1.44
N GLU A 132 -17.84 -30.81 -2.01
CA GLU A 132 -18.95 -30.49 -2.92
C GLU A 132 -20.29 -30.79 -2.27
N VAL A 133 -21.24 -29.86 -2.42
CA VAL A 133 -22.64 -30.02 -1.97
C VAL A 133 -23.59 -30.11 -3.15
N SER A 134 -24.56 -30.96 -3.00
CA SER A 134 -25.61 -31.15 -4.02
C SER A 134 -26.63 -30.06 -3.92
N GLU A 135 -26.47 -29.01 -4.76
CA GLU A 135 -27.37 -27.90 -4.94
C GLU A 135 -27.22 -27.29 -6.34
N ARG A 136 -28.18 -26.50 -6.81
CA ARG A 136 -28.03 -25.73 -8.04
C ARG A 136 -28.95 -24.50 -8.05
N VAL A 137 -28.37 -23.35 -8.28
CA VAL A 137 -29.03 -22.09 -8.61
C VAL A 137 -28.70 -21.72 -10.06
N ASP A 138 -29.66 -21.13 -10.80
CA ASP A 138 -29.46 -20.67 -12.17
C ASP A 138 -29.02 -19.19 -12.22
N HIS A 139 -28.73 -18.71 -13.45
CA HIS A 139 -28.29 -17.34 -13.69
C HIS A 139 -29.34 -16.24 -13.40
N ASN A 140 -30.60 -16.62 -13.12
CA ASN A 140 -31.66 -15.72 -12.68
C ASN A 140 -31.88 -15.77 -11.15
N GLY A 141 -31.05 -16.52 -10.40
CA GLY A 141 -31.21 -16.73 -8.97
C GLY A 141 -32.29 -17.75 -8.60
N LYS A 142 -32.84 -18.52 -9.58
CA LYS A 142 -33.84 -19.54 -9.32
C LYS A 142 -33.18 -20.83 -8.85
N VAL A 143 -33.67 -21.39 -7.75
CA VAL A 143 -33.25 -22.69 -7.26
C VAL A 143 -33.75 -23.80 -8.20
N LEU A 144 -32.85 -24.50 -8.87
CA LEU A 144 -33.13 -25.68 -9.70
C LEU A 144 -33.06 -26.97 -8.89
N VAL A 145 -32.09 -27.04 -7.96
CA VAL A 145 -31.91 -28.13 -6.99
C VAL A 145 -31.69 -27.49 -5.63
N ALA A 146 -32.54 -27.83 -4.68
CA ALA A 146 -32.39 -27.37 -3.29
C ALA A 146 -31.13 -28.01 -2.67
N LEU A 147 -30.54 -27.29 -1.70
CA LEU A 147 -29.39 -27.80 -0.94
C LEU A 147 -29.73 -29.10 -0.25
N ASN A 148 -28.95 -30.16 -0.53
CA ASN A 148 -29.05 -31.42 0.16
C ASN A 148 -28.40 -31.32 1.54
N GLN A 149 -29.23 -31.23 2.59
CA GLN A 149 -28.75 -31.10 3.96
C GLN A 149 -28.08 -32.37 4.50
N ASP A 150 -28.31 -33.53 3.90
CA ASP A 150 -27.68 -34.81 4.30
C ASP A 150 -26.17 -34.82 3.99
N ASP A 151 -25.68 -33.97 3.09
CA ASP A 151 -24.26 -33.80 2.79
C ASP A 151 -23.50 -33.11 3.96
N LEU A 152 -24.16 -32.25 4.74
CA LEU A 152 -23.53 -31.34 5.72
C LEU A 152 -22.91 -32.06 6.93
N PRO A 153 -23.54 -33.05 7.59
CA PRO A 153 -22.93 -33.75 8.72
C PRO A 153 -21.65 -34.51 8.35
N MET A 154 -21.58 -35.07 7.14
CA MET A 154 -20.39 -35.76 6.64
C MET A 154 -19.25 -34.74 6.41
N ILE A 155 -19.56 -33.57 5.84
CA ILE A 155 -18.58 -32.52 5.63
C ILE A 155 -18.07 -32.01 6.98
N ALA A 156 -18.96 -31.72 7.94
CA ALA A 156 -18.59 -31.27 9.29
C ALA A 156 -17.64 -32.27 9.99
N ALA A 157 -17.92 -33.58 9.89
CA ALA A 157 -17.05 -34.64 10.43
C ALA A 157 -15.65 -34.59 9.79
N LYS A 158 -15.58 -34.46 8.45
CA LYS A 158 -14.30 -34.40 7.73
C LYS A 158 -13.50 -33.09 8.05
N LEU A 159 -14.17 -31.95 8.23
CA LEU A 159 -13.52 -30.72 8.64
C LEU A 159 -12.84 -30.90 9.99
N ASN A 160 -13.53 -31.51 10.96
CA ASN A 160 -12.98 -31.79 12.29
C ASN A 160 -11.84 -32.84 12.24
N GLU A 161 -12.01 -33.93 11.50
CA GLU A 161 -10.97 -34.95 11.32
C GLU A 161 -9.68 -34.41 10.74
N ASN A 162 -9.78 -33.45 9.80
CA ASN A 162 -8.65 -32.82 9.14
C ASN A 162 -8.11 -31.59 9.88
N LEU A 163 -8.61 -31.28 11.07
CA LEU A 163 -8.19 -30.10 11.86
C LEU A 163 -8.26 -28.80 11.03
N VAL A 164 -9.34 -28.62 10.28
CA VAL A 164 -9.57 -27.41 9.49
C VAL A 164 -9.86 -26.24 10.42
N GLU A 165 -9.14 -25.13 10.24
CA GLU A 165 -9.29 -23.90 11.02
C GLU A 165 -10.27 -22.92 10.37
N SER A 166 -10.40 -22.97 9.03
CA SER A 166 -11.20 -22.01 8.27
C SER A 166 -11.88 -22.65 7.06
N VAL A 167 -13.08 -22.17 6.74
CA VAL A 167 -13.89 -22.68 5.63
C VAL A 167 -14.28 -21.53 4.72
N ALA A 168 -13.96 -21.66 3.43
CA ALA A 168 -14.50 -20.82 2.36
C ALA A 168 -15.75 -21.52 1.78
N ILE A 169 -16.88 -20.82 1.73
CA ILE A 169 -18.11 -21.31 1.08
C ILE A 169 -18.33 -20.47 -0.17
N CYS A 170 -18.29 -21.09 -1.33
CA CYS A 170 -18.48 -20.41 -2.61
C CYS A 170 -19.36 -21.26 -3.55
N LEU A 171 -20.65 -20.94 -3.60
CA LEU A 171 -21.63 -21.62 -4.42
C LEU A 171 -21.90 -20.85 -5.72
N LEU A 172 -22.33 -21.55 -6.78
CA LEU A 172 -22.72 -20.91 -8.02
C LEU A 172 -23.91 -19.97 -7.80
N PHE A 173 -23.80 -18.77 -8.34
CA PHE A 173 -24.84 -17.72 -8.27
C PHE A 173 -25.28 -17.34 -6.85
N SER A 174 -24.47 -17.61 -5.82
CA SER A 174 -24.76 -17.21 -4.43
C SER A 174 -24.90 -15.69 -4.26
N PHE A 175 -24.31 -14.89 -5.16
CA PHE A 175 -24.51 -13.43 -5.18
C PHE A 175 -25.96 -13.01 -5.56
N LEU A 176 -26.74 -13.91 -6.17
CA LEU A 176 -28.18 -13.75 -6.44
C LEU A 176 -29.06 -14.48 -5.41
N HIS A 177 -28.57 -15.59 -4.87
CA HIS A 177 -29.28 -16.44 -3.90
C HIS A 177 -28.35 -16.90 -2.78
N PRO A 178 -28.17 -16.10 -1.72
CA PRO A 178 -27.21 -16.38 -0.64
C PRO A 178 -27.67 -17.41 0.37
N ASP A 179 -28.95 -17.84 0.35
CA ASP A 179 -29.56 -18.66 1.40
C ASP A 179 -28.87 -20.03 1.56
N HIS A 180 -28.42 -20.65 0.47
CA HIS A 180 -27.71 -21.94 0.55
C HIS A 180 -26.36 -21.78 1.29
N GLU A 181 -25.58 -20.72 1.03
CA GLU A 181 -24.34 -20.46 1.77
C GLU A 181 -24.61 -20.19 3.25
N LYS A 182 -25.70 -19.47 3.55
CA LYS A 182 -26.13 -19.22 4.92
C LYS A 182 -26.50 -20.53 5.63
N MET A 183 -27.29 -21.42 5.00
CA MET A 183 -27.67 -22.71 5.58
C MET A 183 -26.44 -23.58 5.89
N ILE A 184 -25.44 -23.60 4.99
CA ILE A 184 -24.18 -24.30 5.24
C ILE A 184 -23.44 -23.67 6.42
N SER A 185 -23.28 -22.33 6.43
CA SER A 185 -22.63 -21.62 7.52
C SER A 185 -23.31 -21.89 8.87
N ASP A 186 -24.65 -21.86 8.91
CA ASP A 186 -25.43 -22.13 10.14
C ASP A 186 -25.18 -23.57 10.65
N SER A 187 -25.00 -24.56 9.75
CA SER A 187 -24.71 -25.95 10.12
C SER A 187 -23.29 -26.17 10.69
N LEU A 188 -22.39 -25.21 10.49
CA LEU A 188 -21.00 -25.27 10.99
C LEU A 188 -20.81 -24.51 12.31
N GLN A 189 -21.85 -23.87 12.87
CA GLN A 189 -21.74 -23.04 14.08
C GLN A 189 -21.25 -23.80 15.33
N GLU A 190 -21.45 -25.11 15.39
CA GLU A 190 -20.96 -25.94 16.51
C GLU A 190 -19.46 -26.30 16.39
N LEU A 191 -18.85 -26.05 15.23
CA LEU A 191 -17.42 -26.24 15.01
C LEU A 191 -16.68 -24.95 15.32
N ASP A 192 -15.49 -25.08 15.92
CA ASP A 192 -14.59 -23.97 16.16
C ASP A 192 -13.80 -23.63 14.89
N VAL A 193 -14.50 -23.11 13.87
CA VAL A 193 -13.93 -22.77 12.56
C VAL A 193 -14.38 -21.39 12.11
N TYR A 194 -13.47 -20.66 11.47
CA TYR A 194 -13.81 -19.41 10.78
C TYR A 194 -14.57 -19.73 9.49
N VAL A 195 -15.63 -18.98 9.20
CA VAL A 195 -16.43 -19.18 7.97
C VAL A 195 -16.44 -17.91 7.13
N SER A 196 -16.03 -18.05 5.86
CA SER A 196 -16.08 -16.99 4.85
C SER A 196 -17.09 -17.36 3.76
N LYS A 197 -18.16 -16.58 3.61
CA LYS A 197 -19.19 -16.77 2.57
C LYS A 197 -18.93 -15.86 1.38
N SER A 198 -18.93 -16.41 0.17
CA SER A 198 -18.66 -15.64 -1.04
C SER A 198 -19.71 -14.56 -1.29
N SER A 199 -20.93 -14.79 -0.88
CA SER A 199 -22.04 -13.81 -0.95
C SER A 199 -21.85 -12.57 -0.07
N GLU A 200 -20.97 -12.64 0.94
CA GLU A 200 -20.60 -11.51 1.80
C GLU A 200 -19.27 -10.87 1.42
N ILE A 201 -18.28 -11.72 1.05
CA ILE A 201 -16.92 -11.25 0.73
C ILE A 201 -16.87 -10.57 -0.64
N LEU A 202 -17.48 -11.19 -1.66
CA LEU A 202 -17.52 -10.67 -3.03
C LEU A 202 -18.83 -11.06 -3.71
N PRO A 203 -19.93 -10.29 -3.53
CA PRO A 203 -21.24 -10.59 -4.14
C PRO A 203 -21.28 -10.24 -5.65
N GLU A 204 -20.31 -10.76 -6.39
CA GLU A 204 -20.15 -10.51 -7.82
C GLU A 204 -20.13 -11.81 -8.61
N TYR A 205 -20.44 -11.71 -9.92
CA TYR A 205 -20.31 -12.83 -10.84
C TYR A 205 -18.81 -13.23 -10.99
N ARG A 206 -18.48 -14.21 -11.85
CA ARG A 206 -17.15 -14.82 -12.05
C ARG A 206 -16.75 -15.77 -10.90
N GLU A 207 -17.11 -17.00 -11.07
CA GLU A 207 -16.93 -18.06 -10.07
C GLU A 207 -15.48 -18.24 -9.63
N TYR A 208 -14.49 -18.12 -10.53
CA TYR A 208 -13.08 -18.32 -10.20
C TYR A 208 -12.55 -17.20 -9.29
N GLU A 209 -12.70 -15.94 -9.71
CA GLU A 209 -12.21 -14.80 -8.91
C GLU A 209 -12.94 -14.68 -7.58
N ARG A 210 -14.25 -14.99 -7.55
CA ARG A 210 -15.02 -15.03 -6.30
C ARG A 210 -14.54 -16.14 -5.38
N THR A 211 -14.30 -17.35 -5.90
CA THR A 211 -13.76 -18.46 -5.12
C THR A 211 -12.36 -18.14 -4.61
N SER A 212 -11.46 -17.65 -5.47
CA SER A 212 -10.10 -17.26 -5.08
C SER A 212 -10.11 -16.22 -3.97
N THR A 213 -10.90 -15.12 -4.14
CA THR A 213 -11.02 -14.06 -3.15
C THR A 213 -11.55 -14.56 -1.81
N THR A 214 -12.58 -15.43 -1.82
CA THR A 214 -13.15 -16.01 -0.61
C THR A 214 -12.20 -16.96 0.08
N VAL A 215 -11.46 -17.78 -0.67
CA VAL A 215 -10.41 -18.67 -0.16
C VAL A 215 -9.27 -17.88 0.47
N VAL A 216 -8.80 -16.82 -0.20
CA VAL A 216 -7.76 -15.95 0.39
C VAL A 216 -8.24 -15.32 1.68
N ASN A 217 -9.50 -14.83 1.75
CA ASN A 217 -10.06 -14.33 3.00
C ASN A 217 -10.06 -15.39 4.10
N ALA A 218 -10.57 -16.59 3.81
CA ALA A 218 -10.59 -17.69 4.77
C ALA A 218 -9.17 -18.08 5.24
N TYR A 219 -8.19 -18.00 4.35
CA TYR A 219 -6.80 -18.36 4.62
C TYR A 219 -6.08 -17.36 5.54
N VAL A 220 -6.29 -16.04 5.36
CA VAL A 220 -5.56 -15.02 6.10
C VAL A 220 -6.27 -14.54 7.37
N THR A 221 -7.62 -14.60 7.40
CA THR A 221 -8.41 -14.05 8.50
C THR A 221 -8.08 -14.63 9.87
N PRO A 222 -7.91 -15.96 10.08
CA PRO A 222 -7.58 -16.50 11.40
C PRO A 222 -6.22 -16.04 11.92
N VAL A 223 -5.24 -15.85 11.01
CA VAL A 223 -3.90 -15.37 11.38
C VAL A 223 -3.96 -13.91 11.82
N LEU A 224 -4.67 -13.09 11.04
CA LEU A 224 -4.86 -11.68 11.35
C LEU A 224 -5.69 -11.49 12.63
N ASP A 225 -6.76 -12.28 12.83
CA ASP A 225 -7.61 -12.21 14.02
C ASP A 225 -6.81 -12.47 15.30
N ARG A 226 -6.00 -13.53 15.35
CA ARG A 226 -5.12 -13.83 16.49
C ARG A 226 -4.17 -12.68 16.81
N TYR A 227 -3.58 -12.09 15.77
CA TYR A 227 -2.70 -10.94 15.92
C TYR A 227 -3.44 -9.70 16.46
N LEU A 228 -4.59 -9.36 15.88
CA LEU A 228 -5.38 -8.21 16.30
C LEU A 228 -5.98 -8.39 17.71
N ALA A 229 -6.40 -9.59 18.08
CA ALA A 229 -6.86 -9.91 19.42
C ALA A 229 -5.76 -9.66 20.47
N PHE A 230 -4.53 -10.11 20.19
CA PHE A 230 -3.39 -9.85 21.07
C PHE A 230 -3.07 -8.34 21.16
N LEU A 231 -3.12 -7.60 20.04
CA LEU A 231 -2.92 -6.16 20.05
C LEU A 231 -3.99 -5.43 20.86
N GLU A 232 -5.25 -5.79 20.68
CA GLU A 232 -6.39 -5.21 21.40
C GLU A 232 -6.27 -5.44 22.93
N GLU A 233 -5.93 -6.67 23.34
CA GLU A 233 -5.68 -7.00 24.74
C GLU A 233 -4.55 -6.15 25.32
N SER A 234 -3.42 -6.08 24.62
CA SER A 234 -2.24 -5.33 25.04
C SER A 234 -2.50 -3.83 25.18
N VAL A 235 -3.23 -3.25 24.22
CA VAL A 235 -3.63 -1.83 24.26
C VAL A 235 -4.59 -1.57 25.42
N SER A 236 -5.60 -2.44 25.64
CA SER A 236 -6.60 -2.26 26.67
C SER A 236 -6.05 -2.34 28.09
N LEU A 237 -4.97 -3.10 28.29
CA LEU A 237 -4.27 -3.20 29.58
C LEU A 237 -3.54 -1.90 29.92
N ASN A 238 -2.98 -1.21 28.93
CA ASN A 238 -2.12 -0.05 29.12
C ASN A 238 -2.86 1.28 28.94
N LEU A 239 -3.91 1.33 28.10
CA LEU A 239 -4.60 2.54 27.65
C LEU A 239 -6.12 2.38 27.75
N LYS A 240 -6.73 2.87 28.84
CA LYS A 240 -8.16 2.65 29.15
C LYS A 240 -9.14 3.29 28.16
N ASN A 241 -8.76 4.35 27.47
CA ASN A 241 -9.62 5.12 26.55
C ASN A 241 -9.10 5.04 25.09
N ALA A 242 -8.43 3.96 24.73
CA ALA A 242 -7.92 3.79 23.39
C ALA A 242 -8.93 3.06 22.48
N SER A 243 -9.06 3.52 21.23
CA SER A 243 -9.76 2.83 20.16
C SER A 243 -8.76 2.47 19.06
N ILE A 244 -8.92 1.29 18.45
CA ILE A 244 -8.03 0.80 17.40
C ILE A 244 -8.80 0.75 16.09
N ARG A 245 -8.19 1.30 15.05
CA ARG A 245 -8.63 1.20 13.66
C ARG A 245 -7.54 0.56 12.81
N ILE A 246 -7.95 -0.18 11.79
CA ILE A 246 -7.03 -0.91 10.91
C ILE A 246 -7.11 -0.33 9.51
N MET A 247 -5.93 -0.09 8.93
CA MET A 247 -5.79 0.38 7.56
C MET A 247 -6.18 -0.71 6.57
N GLN A 248 -6.93 -0.34 5.53
CA GLN A 248 -7.33 -1.21 4.42
C GLN A 248 -6.49 -0.99 3.16
N SER A 249 -6.53 -1.95 2.27
CA SER A 249 -5.94 -1.91 0.92
C SER A 249 -6.50 -0.79 0.04
N ASN A 250 -7.76 -0.35 0.28
CA ASN A 250 -8.44 0.69 -0.50
C ASN A 250 -8.10 2.11 -0.08
N GLY A 251 -7.20 2.27 0.90
CA GLY A 251 -6.79 3.58 1.45
C GLY A 251 -7.66 4.09 2.59
N GLY A 252 -8.71 3.37 2.99
CA GLY A 252 -9.54 3.70 4.14
C GLY A 252 -9.17 2.94 5.40
N ILE A 253 -9.81 3.28 6.52
CA ILE A 253 -9.70 2.59 7.81
C ILE A 253 -11.03 1.97 8.21
N ILE A 254 -10.96 0.88 8.96
CA ILE A 254 -12.12 0.16 9.53
C ILE A 254 -11.89 -0.11 11.02
N SER A 255 -12.96 -0.47 11.72
CA SER A 255 -12.86 -0.95 13.11
C SER A 255 -12.08 -2.26 13.19
N ILE A 256 -11.49 -2.52 14.36
CA ILE A 256 -10.74 -3.76 14.59
C ILE A 256 -11.64 -5.00 14.46
N GLU A 257 -12.90 -4.89 14.86
CA GLU A 257 -13.89 -5.97 14.78
C GLU A 257 -14.20 -6.35 13.32
N GLU A 258 -14.27 -5.37 12.41
CA GLU A 258 -14.46 -5.65 10.98
C GLU A 258 -13.20 -6.28 10.38
N ALA A 259 -12.01 -5.77 10.72
CA ALA A 259 -10.74 -6.32 10.25
C ALA A 259 -10.53 -7.78 10.68
N ARG A 260 -10.94 -8.13 11.91
CA ARG A 260 -10.92 -9.51 12.44
C ARG A 260 -11.84 -10.47 11.67
N ARG A 261 -12.86 -9.96 10.99
CA ARG A 261 -13.81 -10.75 10.17
C ARG A 261 -13.42 -10.85 8.70
N VAL A 262 -12.82 -9.79 8.13
CA VAL A 262 -12.56 -9.68 6.69
C VAL A 262 -11.10 -9.31 6.47
N GLY A 263 -10.20 -10.26 6.80
CA GLY A 263 -8.75 -10.04 6.76
C GLY A 263 -8.19 -9.68 5.39
N ILE A 264 -8.85 -10.10 4.32
CA ILE A 264 -8.43 -9.80 2.93
C ILE A 264 -8.38 -8.28 2.66
N LYS A 265 -9.24 -7.49 3.30
CA LYS A 265 -9.24 -6.01 3.16
C LYS A 265 -7.98 -5.35 3.70
N CYS A 266 -7.19 -6.05 4.53
CA CYS A 266 -5.99 -5.51 5.18
C CYS A 266 -4.68 -5.90 4.46
N ILE A 267 -4.75 -6.63 3.35
CA ILE A 267 -3.57 -7.00 2.54
C ILE A 267 -3.03 -5.74 1.86
N LEU A 268 -1.69 -5.49 1.91
CA LEU A 268 -1.02 -4.30 1.39
C LEU A 268 -1.46 -2.98 2.06
N SER A 269 -1.84 -3.00 3.33
CA SER A 269 -2.30 -1.80 4.05
C SER A 269 -1.19 -0.77 4.33
N GLY A 270 0.08 -1.18 4.53
CA GLY A 270 1.20 -0.28 4.73
C GLY A 270 1.44 0.64 3.52
N PRO A 271 1.67 0.09 2.31
CA PRO A 271 1.77 0.90 1.09
C PRO A 271 0.56 1.81 0.84
N ALA A 272 -0.66 1.34 1.19
CA ALA A 272 -1.86 2.16 1.08
C ALA A 272 -1.80 3.41 1.97
N GLY A 273 -1.29 3.29 3.21
CA GLY A 273 -1.02 4.43 4.09
C GLY A 273 -0.08 5.44 3.44
N GLY A 274 1.00 4.97 2.82
CA GLY A 274 1.95 5.83 2.09
C GLY A 274 1.30 6.67 0.99
N VAL A 275 0.44 6.06 0.18
CA VAL A 275 -0.28 6.76 -0.90
C VAL A 275 -1.26 7.80 -0.34
N VAL A 276 -2.00 7.46 0.73
CA VAL A 276 -2.94 8.38 1.39
C VAL A 276 -2.18 9.57 2.00
N GLY A 277 -1.07 9.32 2.72
CA GLY A 277 -0.21 10.35 3.28
C GLY A 277 0.38 11.26 2.20
N ALA A 278 0.86 10.67 1.10
CA ALA A 278 1.39 11.41 -0.05
C ALA A 278 0.32 12.31 -0.68
N GLY A 279 -0.90 11.80 -0.87
CA GLY A 279 -2.03 12.58 -1.38
C GLY A 279 -2.37 13.78 -0.49
N HIS A 280 -2.41 13.57 0.84
CA HIS A 280 -2.68 14.64 1.78
C HIS A 280 -1.59 15.72 1.79
N VAL A 281 -0.31 15.34 1.86
CA VAL A 281 0.80 16.30 1.80
C VAL A 281 0.79 17.06 0.48
N ALA A 282 0.66 16.35 -0.64
CA ALA A 282 0.69 16.96 -1.96
C ALA A 282 -0.47 17.95 -2.18
N SER A 283 -1.65 17.73 -1.57
CA SER A 283 -2.80 18.66 -1.65
C SER A 283 -2.53 20.03 -1.05
N LYS A 284 -1.51 20.17 -0.20
CA LYS A 284 -1.10 21.43 0.45
C LYS A 284 0.02 22.15 -0.29
N ILE A 285 0.70 21.46 -1.21
CA ILE A 285 1.76 22.06 -1.99
C ILE A 285 1.12 22.93 -3.09
N GLN A 286 1.04 24.24 -2.85
CA GLN A 286 0.51 25.20 -3.83
C GLN A 286 1.45 25.31 -5.04
N PRO A 287 0.92 25.50 -6.27
CA PRO A 287 1.76 25.91 -7.39
C PRO A 287 2.38 27.27 -7.05
N SER A 288 3.69 27.39 -7.18
CA SER A 288 4.41 28.66 -6.98
C SER A 288 3.74 29.78 -7.79
N GLN A 289 3.25 30.81 -7.08
CA GLN A 289 2.64 32.00 -7.69
C GLN A 289 3.69 32.78 -8.50
N LYS A 290 4.01 32.36 -9.71
CA LYS A 290 4.68 33.19 -10.72
C LYS A 290 4.70 32.48 -12.08
N GLN A 291 3.54 32.33 -12.69
CA GLN A 291 3.39 32.36 -14.14
C GLN A 291 1.88 32.50 -14.46
N GLU A 292 1.40 33.77 -14.39
CA GLU A 292 0.16 34.16 -15.08
C GLU A 292 0.42 34.16 -16.60
N ASN A 293 0.53 32.99 -17.19
CA ASN A 293 0.30 32.84 -18.61
C ASN A 293 -1.17 32.48 -18.81
N LYS A 294 -1.94 33.43 -19.33
CA LYS A 294 -3.38 33.40 -19.55
C LYS A 294 -3.89 32.32 -20.53
N ASP A 295 -3.03 31.44 -21.03
CA ASP A 295 -3.39 30.39 -22.00
C ASP A 295 -3.32 28.96 -21.44
N ASP A 296 -2.92 28.78 -20.18
CA ASP A 296 -2.95 27.48 -19.54
C ASP A 296 -4.24 27.29 -18.72
N ASN A 297 -5.26 26.71 -19.38
CA ASN A 297 -6.36 25.98 -18.72
C ASN A 297 -5.84 24.69 -18.04
N LEU A 298 -4.62 24.67 -17.55
CA LEU A 298 -4.08 23.63 -16.69
C LEU A 298 -4.81 23.75 -15.34
N ARG A 299 -5.79 22.91 -15.18
CA ARG A 299 -6.53 22.66 -13.97
C ARG A 299 -5.54 22.57 -12.82
N ASN A 300 -5.88 23.14 -11.67
CA ASN A 300 -5.21 22.94 -10.37
C ASN A 300 -5.35 21.48 -9.90
N GLU A 301 -5.00 20.54 -10.78
CA GLU A 301 -5.14 19.11 -10.53
C GLU A 301 -3.91 18.62 -9.78
N LEU A 302 -4.16 17.89 -8.71
CA LEU A 302 -3.13 17.20 -7.94
C LEU A 302 -2.59 16.04 -8.77
N ARG A 303 -1.45 16.23 -9.45
CA ARG A 303 -0.79 15.20 -10.26
C ARG A 303 0.54 14.81 -9.66
N VAL A 304 0.56 13.66 -9.02
CA VAL A 304 1.72 13.14 -8.29
C VAL A 304 1.96 11.67 -8.61
N ILE A 305 3.21 11.31 -8.85
CA ILE A 305 3.69 9.94 -8.79
C ILE A 305 4.33 9.75 -7.44
N THR A 306 3.84 8.80 -6.66
CA THR A 306 4.40 8.44 -5.36
C THR A 306 5.54 7.45 -5.54
N PHE A 307 6.60 7.62 -4.75
CA PHE A 307 7.78 6.78 -4.79
C PHE A 307 8.24 6.52 -3.35
N ASP A 308 7.85 5.37 -2.83
CA ASP A 308 8.23 4.87 -1.50
C ASP A 308 9.34 3.85 -1.65
N MET A 309 10.55 4.16 -1.21
CA MET A 309 11.63 3.19 -1.16
C MET A 309 12.08 2.94 0.27
N GLY A 310 11.75 1.76 0.74
CA GLY A 310 12.16 1.24 2.03
C GLY A 310 13.45 0.43 1.99
N GLY A 311 13.64 -0.43 2.98
CA GLY A 311 14.78 -1.35 3.06
C GLY A 311 14.65 -2.56 2.13
N THR A 312 13.43 -3.04 1.85
CA THR A 312 13.18 -4.30 1.13
C THR A 312 12.53 -4.13 -0.23
N SER A 313 11.67 -3.14 -0.38
CA SER A 313 10.85 -2.91 -1.57
C SER A 313 10.76 -1.45 -1.94
N THR A 314 10.27 -1.22 -3.15
CA THR A 314 9.81 0.08 -3.63
C THR A 314 8.36 -0.04 -4.07
N ASP A 315 7.52 0.85 -3.54
CA ASP A 315 6.11 0.97 -3.86
C ASP A 315 5.87 2.26 -4.64
N VAL A 316 5.21 2.15 -5.79
CA VAL A 316 4.90 3.28 -6.65
C VAL A 316 3.41 3.32 -6.98
N SER A 317 2.84 4.51 -6.97
CA SER A 317 1.44 4.74 -7.32
C SER A 317 1.26 6.08 -8.03
N LEU A 318 0.13 6.27 -8.70
CA LEU A 318 -0.21 7.48 -9.41
C LEU A 318 -1.44 8.13 -8.79
N ILE A 319 -1.36 9.43 -8.53
CA ILE A 319 -2.45 10.29 -8.05
C ILE A 319 -2.75 11.31 -9.15
N ASP A 320 -3.92 11.22 -9.75
CA ASP A 320 -4.47 12.19 -10.69
C ASP A 320 -5.78 12.72 -10.07
N ASP A 321 -5.67 13.85 -9.34
CA ASP A 321 -6.69 14.42 -8.45
C ASP A 321 -6.99 13.57 -7.20
N ARG A 322 -7.03 12.27 -7.34
CA ARG A 322 -7.19 11.28 -6.25
C ARG A 322 -6.38 10.00 -6.55
N PRO A 323 -6.05 9.21 -5.52
CA PRO A 323 -5.40 7.93 -5.73
C PRO A 323 -6.24 6.99 -6.59
N ASN A 324 -5.59 6.30 -7.53
CA ASN A 324 -6.26 5.31 -8.36
C ASN A 324 -6.60 4.06 -7.54
N VAL A 325 -7.81 3.53 -7.77
CA VAL A 325 -8.28 2.28 -7.16
C VAL A 325 -8.53 1.27 -8.27
N THR A 326 -8.06 0.05 -8.08
CA THR A 326 -8.37 -1.10 -8.94
C THR A 326 -9.24 -2.10 -8.19
N ASN A 327 -10.12 -2.78 -8.90
CA ASN A 327 -10.93 -3.86 -8.33
C ASN A 327 -10.35 -5.25 -8.64
N GLU A 328 -9.24 -5.33 -9.37
CA GLU A 328 -8.59 -6.58 -9.74
C GLU A 328 -7.10 -6.50 -9.44
N SER A 329 -6.58 -7.44 -8.66
CA SER A 329 -5.16 -7.57 -8.34
C SER A 329 -4.76 -9.03 -8.30
N THR A 330 -3.46 -9.29 -8.43
CA THR A 330 -2.89 -10.63 -8.24
C THR A 330 -1.82 -10.54 -7.17
N ILE A 331 -2.03 -11.20 -6.04
CA ILE A 331 -1.11 -11.20 -4.91
C ILE A 331 -0.65 -12.62 -4.63
N GLY A 332 0.65 -12.86 -4.59
CA GLY A 332 1.21 -14.20 -4.44
C GLY A 332 0.78 -15.20 -5.53
N GLY A 333 0.36 -14.70 -6.70
CA GLY A 333 -0.14 -15.50 -7.81
C GLY A 333 -1.65 -15.80 -7.74
N PHE A 334 -2.37 -15.32 -6.72
CA PHE A 334 -3.81 -15.49 -6.57
C PHE A 334 -4.55 -14.25 -7.03
N PRO A 335 -5.56 -14.36 -7.91
CA PRO A 335 -6.43 -13.25 -8.24
C PRO A 335 -7.30 -12.90 -7.03
N ILE A 336 -7.31 -11.62 -6.70
CA ILE A 336 -8.09 -11.02 -5.63
C ILE A 336 -8.94 -9.91 -6.24
N ARG A 337 -10.24 -9.92 -5.96
CA ARG A 337 -11.18 -8.96 -6.51
C ARG A 337 -11.88 -8.17 -5.40
N ILE A 338 -11.14 -7.23 -4.81
CA ILE A 338 -11.63 -6.22 -3.87
C ILE A 338 -11.07 -4.86 -4.27
N PRO A 339 -11.67 -3.74 -3.87
CA PRO A 339 -11.09 -2.43 -4.08
C PRO A 339 -9.73 -2.32 -3.36
N ILE A 340 -8.68 -2.04 -4.13
CA ILE A 340 -7.29 -1.89 -3.66
C ILE A 340 -6.74 -0.62 -4.30
N LEU A 341 -5.94 0.18 -3.57
CA LEU A 341 -5.16 1.25 -4.20
C LEU A 341 -4.22 0.64 -5.25
N ASP A 342 -4.16 1.29 -6.39
CA ASP A 342 -3.35 0.83 -7.51
C ASP A 342 -1.87 1.13 -7.25
N ILE A 343 -1.24 0.22 -6.52
CA ILE A 343 0.15 0.28 -6.10
C ILE A 343 0.92 -0.83 -6.80
N HIS A 344 2.05 -0.47 -7.39
CA HIS A 344 2.96 -1.44 -7.97
C HIS A 344 4.21 -1.58 -7.11
N THR A 345 4.44 -2.78 -6.59
CA THR A 345 5.55 -3.12 -5.70
C THR A 345 6.62 -3.88 -6.46
N ILE A 346 7.87 -3.49 -6.27
CA ILE A 346 9.04 -4.23 -6.77
C ILE A 346 10.01 -4.53 -5.64
N GLY A 347 10.70 -5.68 -5.73
CA GLY A 347 11.75 -6.08 -4.79
C GLY A 347 13.05 -5.29 -5.04
N ALA A 348 12.99 -3.98 -4.85
CA ALA A 348 14.12 -3.05 -4.97
C ALA A 348 14.09 -2.09 -3.78
N GLY A 349 14.96 -2.27 -2.82
CA GLY A 349 15.09 -1.44 -1.62
C GLY A 349 16.56 -1.25 -1.23
N GLY A 350 16.80 -0.56 -0.12
CA GLY A 350 18.16 -0.32 0.39
C GLY A 350 18.93 -1.60 0.69
N GLY A 351 18.24 -2.64 1.19
CA GLY A 351 18.81 -3.96 1.48
C GLY A 351 18.80 -4.94 0.31
N SER A 352 18.38 -4.52 -0.89
CA SER A 352 18.39 -5.42 -2.06
C SER A 352 19.79 -5.90 -2.38
N ILE A 353 19.93 -7.23 -2.52
CA ILE A 353 21.22 -7.91 -2.70
C ILE A 353 21.70 -7.73 -4.14
N ALA A 354 22.95 -7.33 -4.28
CA ALA A 354 23.63 -7.29 -5.56
C ALA A 354 24.44 -8.58 -5.81
N SER A 355 24.31 -9.14 -7.00
CA SER A 355 24.97 -10.38 -7.39
C SER A 355 25.42 -10.33 -8.85
N VAL A 356 26.29 -11.27 -9.24
CA VAL A 356 26.70 -11.46 -10.63
C VAL A 356 26.10 -12.80 -11.08
N ASP A 357 25.34 -12.78 -12.17
CA ASP A 357 24.73 -13.98 -12.71
C ASP A 357 25.74 -14.85 -13.47
N ILE A 358 25.31 -16.04 -13.88
CA ILE A 358 26.14 -17.00 -14.62
C ILE A 358 26.67 -16.46 -15.97
N GLY A 359 26.05 -15.42 -16.50
CA GLY A 359 26.47 -14.73 -17.73
C GLY A 359 27.43 -13.58 -17.46
N GLY A 360 27.77 -13.29 -16.20
CA GLY A 360 28.65 -12.17 -15.81
C GLY A 360 27.92 -10.82 -15.69
N ALA A 361 26.57 -10.79 -15.78
CA ALA A 361 25.82 -9.57 -15.65
C ALA A 361 25.50 -9.26 -14.18
N LEU A 362 25.61 -7.97 -13.81
CA LEU A 362 25.24 -7.48 -12.49
C LEU A 362 23.71 -7.48 -12.35
N ARG A 363 23.21 -8.01 -11.23
CA ARG A 363 21.81 -8.03 -10.83
C ARG A 363 21.63 -7.41 -9.46
N VAL A 364 20.46 -6.79 -9.21
CA VAL A 364 20.10 -6.22 -7.92
C VAL A 364 18.66 -6.62 -7.62
N GLY A 365 18.46 -7.30 -6.48
CA GLY A 365 17.18 -7.85 -6.09
C GLY A 365 16.70 -9.01 -6.98
N PRO A 366 15.47 -9.52 -6.79
CA PRO A 366 14.47 -9.06 -5.81
C PRO A 366 14.79 -9.45 -4.34
N GLU A 367 15.77 -10.31 -4.11
CA GLU A 367 16.17 -10.76 -2.79
C GLU A 367 16.76 -9.61 -1.96
N SER A 368 16.47 -9.59 -0.67
CA SER A 368 16.90 -8.58 0.29
C SER A 368 17.48 -9.22 1.53
N THR A 369 18.45 -8.55 2.16
CA THR A 369 18.99 -8.93 3.46
C THR A 369 18.01 -8.70 4.62
N GLY A 370 16.87 -8.06 4.37
CA GLY A 370 15.85 -7.77 5.39
C GLY A 370 16.35 -6.90 6.54
N ALA A 371 15.76 -7.11 7.72
CA ALA A 371 16.16 -6.47 8.98
C ALA A 371 17.36 -7.17 9.62
N GLU A 372 17.46 -8.49 9.44
CA GLU A 372 18.50 -9.37 9.98
C GLU A 372 18.96 -10.33 8.88
N PRO A 373 20.26 -10.33 8.56
CA PRO A 373 21.34 -9.51 9.16
C PRO A 373 21.33 -8.04 8.71
N GLY A 374 20.54 -7.65 7.71
CA GLY A 374 20.54 -6.33 7.10
C GLY A 374 21.74 -6.08 6.17
N PRO A 375 21.89 -4.86 5.61
CA PRO A 375 23.06 -4.44 4.84
C PRO A 375 24.37 -4.67 5.59
N ALA A 376 25.44 -5.02 4.87
CA ALA A 376 26.74 -5.32 5.47
C ALA A 376 27.25 -4.18 6.37
N CYS A 377 27.02 -2.93 5.94
CA CYS A 377 27.42 -1.75 6.70
C CYS A 377 26.67 -1.56 8.03
N TYR A 378 25.54 -2.25 8.29
CA TYR A 378 24.87 -2.21 9.60
C TYR A 378 25.60 -3.01 10.67
N ALA A 379 26.46 -3.92 10.28
CA ALA A 379 27.29 -4.74 11.16
C ALA A 379 26.50 -5.55 12.23
N ARG A 380 25.27 -5.98 11.89
CA ARG A 380 24.36 -6.68 12.83
C ARG A 380 24.52 -8.20 12.82
N GLY A 381 24.94 -8.80 11.69
CA GLY A 381 25.18 -10.24 11.54
C GLY A 381 26.65 -10.65 11.61
N ASP A 382 26.92 -11.96 11.44
CA ASP A 382 28.28 -12.46 11.24
C ASP A 382 28.84 -11.96 9.91
N LYS A 383 30.15 -11.62 9.91
CA LYS A 383 30.84 -11.15 8.68
C LYS A 383 30.83 -12.15 7.53
N SER A 384 30.66 -13.45 7.83
CA SER A 384 30.57 -14.50 6.81
C SER A 384 29.23 -14.48 6.06
N GLU A 385 28.21 -13.84 6.61
CA GLU A 385 26.87 -13.70 6.04
C GLU A 385 26.67 -12.38 5.27
N ASP A 386 27.68 -11.48 5.31
CA ASP A 386 27.61 -10.19 4.64
C ASP A 386 27.43 -10.34 3.13
N GLN A 387 26.41 -9.65 2.61
CA GLN A 387 26.13 -9.56 1.18
C GLN A 387 26.10 -8.10 0.73
N PRO A 388 26.58 -7.80 -0.51
CA PRO A 388 26.56 -6.45 -1.01
C PRO A 388 25.13 -5.98 -1.30
N THR A 389 24.80 -4.77 -0.84
CA THR A 389 23.47 -4.19 -1.00
C THR A 389 23.49 -2.79 -1.64
N VAL A 390 22.32 -2.27 -1.97
CA VAL A 390 22.15 -0.89 -2.46
C VAL A 390 22.61 0.14 -1.41
N THR A 391 22.37 -0.12 -0.12
CA THR A 391 22.84 0.75 0.98
C THR A 391 24.35 0.78 1.04
N ASP A 392 25.03 -0.37 0.93
CA ASP A 392 26.49 -0.45 0.90
C ASP A 392 27.06 0.33 -0.31
N ALA A 393 26.40 0.23 -1.48
CA ALA A 393 26.82 0.97 -2.67
C ALA A 393 26.72 2.50 -2.46
N ASN A 394 25.61 3.01 -1.90
CA ASN A 394 25.44 4.42 -1.59
C ASN A 394 26.46 4.92 -0.56
N LEU A 395 26.80 4.08 0.44
CA LEU A 395 27.84 4.40 1.42
C LEU A 395 29.23 4.52 0.77
N ILE A 396 29.61 3.57 -0.11
CA ILE A 396 30.91 3.60 -0.84
C ILE A 396 31.00 4.80 -1.78
N LEU A 397 29.89 5.20 -2.39
CA LEU A 397 29.85 6.42 -3.23
C LEU A 397 29.90 7.71 -2.40
N GLY A 398 29.78 7.64 -1.07
CA GLY A 398 29.75 8.79 -0.17
C GLY A 398 28.41 9.54 -0.16
N ARG A 399 27.37 9.03 -0.84
CA ARG A 399 26.03 9.63 -0.88
C ARG A 399 25.28 9.45 0.43
N LEU A 400 25.58 8.37 1.17
CA LEU A 400 25.06 8.07 2.49
C LEU A 400 26.18 8.29 3.53
N PRO A 401 26.14 9.35 4.37
CA PRO A 401 27.14 9.60 5.39
C PRO A 401 27.09 8.57 6.52
N ALA A 402 28.23 7.92 6.82
CA ALA A 402 28.32 6.83 7.79
C ALA A 402 27.96 7.22 9.24
N ASP A 403 28.18 8.47 9.61
CA ASP A 403 28.05 9.05 10.95
C ASP A 403 26.73 9.81 11.15
N HIS A 404 25.89 9.89 10.14
CA HIS A 404 24.58 10.59 10.21
C HIS A 404 23.38 9.66 9.99
N PHE A 405 23.58 8.35 9.92
CA PHE A 405 22.51 7.40 9.71
C PHE A 405 21.61 7.32 10.95
N LEU A 406 20.28 7.36 10.76
CA LEU A 406 19.26 7.44 11.82
C LEU A 406 19.57 8.59 12.82
N GLY A 407 19.83 9.79 12.29
CA GLY A 407 20.17 10.95 13.12
C GLY A 407 21.47 10.80 13.91
N GLY A 408 22.35 9.87 13.51
CA GLY A 408 23.61 9.55 14.20
C GLY A 408 23.47 8.48 15.29
N GLU A 409 22.28 7.90 15.49
CA GLU A 409 22.10 6.81 16.45
C GLU A 409 22.82 5.52 16.02
N MET A 410 23.12 5.38 14.73
CA MET A 410 23.83 4.24 14.17
C MET A 410 24.99 4.70 13.28
N ILE A 411 26.20 4.21 13.60
CA ILE A 411 27.38 4.45 12.77
C ILE A 411 27.56 3.26 11.82
N LEU A 412 27.62 3.55 10.50
CA LEU A 412 27.77 2.52 9.49
C LEU A 412 29.24 2.05 9.35
N ASP A 413 29.45 0.73 9.23
CA ASP A 413 30.77 0.13 9.02
C ASP A 413 31.17 0.17 7.55
N THR A 414 31.94 1.21 7.19
CA THR A 414 32.44 1.40 5.82
C THR A 414 33.37 0.26 5.39
N ASN A 415 34.12 -0.37 6.32
CA ASN A 415 35.03 -1.46 5.96
C ASN A 415 34.27 -2.72 5.54
N ARG A 416 33.14 -3.04 6.22
CA ARG A 416 32.28 -4.17 5.81
C ARG A 416 31.67 -3.92 4.43
N ALA A 417 31.17 -2.71 4.17
CA ALA A 417 30.66 -2.31 2.85
C ALA A 417 31.73 -2.43 1.76
N GLU A 418 32.95 -1.91 2.00
CA GLU A 418 34.06 -2.00 1.04
C GLU A 418 34.43 -3.46 0.75
N ASN A 419 34.47 -4.32 1.76
CA ASN A 419 34.79 -5.73 1.58
C ASN A 419 33.81 -6.45 0.66
N VAL A 420 32.50 -6.26 0.88
CA VAL A 420 31.47 -6.90 0.05
C VAL A 420 31.42 -6.33 -1.36
N MET A 421 31.61 -5.00 -1.53
CA MET A 421 31.67 -4.36 -2.85
C MET A 421 32.93 -4.75 -3.63
N SER A 422 34.09 -4.89 -2.98
CA SER A 422 35.30 -5.38 -3.59
C SER A 422 35.16 -6.83 -4.07
N LYS A 423 34.52 -7.68 -3.30
CA LYS A 423 34.22 -9.08 -3.67
C LYS A 423 33.27 -9.13 -4.86
N LEU A 424 32.18 -8.34 -4.84
CA LEU A 424 31.24 -8.21 -5.95
C LEU A 424 31.96 -7.74 -7.22
N GLY A 425 32.79 -6.67 -7.11
CA GLY A 425 33.56 -6.12 -8.20
C GLY A 425 34.52 -7.14 -8.80
N SER A 426 35.26 -7.87 -7.96
CA SER A 426 36.16 -8.92 -8.41
C SER A 426 35.47 -10.01 -9.23
N ASN A 427 34.25 -10.40 -8.84
CA ASN A 427 33.43 -11.38 -9.56
C ASN A 427 32.94 -10.85 -10.92
N ALA A 428 32.78 -9.54 -11.06
CA ALA A 428 32.35 -8.88 -12.30
C ALA A 428 33.53 -8.32 -13.15
N GLY A 429 34.78 -8.44 -12.69
CA GLY A 429 35.91 -7.80 -13.33
C GLY A 429 35.97 -6.27 -13.19
N LEU A 430 35.39 -5.74 -12.11
CA LEU A 430 35.26 -4.32 -11.79
C LEU A 430 36.00 -3.96 -10.49
N THR A 431 36.28 -2.69 -10.29
CA THR A 431 36.70 -2.17 -8.98
C THR A 431 35.46 -2.07 -8.05
N SER A 432 35.67 -1.95 -6.72
CA SER A 432 34.55 -1.75 -5.75
C SER A 432 33.72 -0.52 -6.11
N LEU A 433 34.37 0.58 -6.51
CA LEU A 433 33.69 1.81 -6.92
C LEU A 433 32.85 1.62 -8.20
N GLN A 434 33.39 0.92 -9.21
CA GLN A 434 32.65 0.61 -10.43
C GLN A 434 31.47 -0.31 -10.15
N ALA A 435 31.64 -1.29 -9.25
CA ALA A 435 30.56 -2.16 -8.80
C ALA A 435 29.46 -1.36 -8.08
N ALA A 436 29.82 -0.43 -7.19
CA ALA A 436 28.87 0.44 -6.50
C ALA A 436 28.05 1.30 -7.49
N PHE A 437 28.68 1.94 -8.49
CA PHE A 437 27.96 2.64 -9.55
C PHE A 437 27.03 1.70 -10.33
N GLY A 438 27.52 0.51 -10.69
CA GLY A 438 26.72 -0.50 -11.40
C GLY A 438 25.49 -0.94 -10.61
N VAL A 439 25.62 -1.14 -9.30
CA VAL A 439 24.51 -1.49 -8.40
C VAL A 439 23.42 -0.38 -8.43
N ILE A 440 23.85 0.88 -8.31
CA ILE A 440 22.92 2.03 -8.36
C ILE A 440 22.24 2.15 -9.73
N ASP A 441 22.97 1.94 -10.82
CA ASP A 441 22.39 2.01 -12.16
C ASP A 441 21.36 0.90 -12.41
N VAL A 442 21.65 -0.34 -11.98
CA VAL A 442 20.72 -1.48 -12.13
C VAL A 442 19.46 -1.28 -11.29
N VAL A 443 19.59 -0.89 -10.02
CA VAL A 443 18.41 -0.66 -9.16
C VAL A 443 17.57 0.49 -9.69
N ASN A 444 18.18 1.59 -10.15
CA ASN A 444 17.45 2.72 -10.75
C ASN A 444 16.72 2.29 -12.03
N ALA A 445 17.29 1.44 -12.87
CA ALA A 445 16.63 0.92 -14.06
C ALA A 445 15.41 0.04 -13.70
N ASN A 446 15.50 -0.74 -12.63
CA ASN A 446 14.38 -1.53 -12.15
C ASN A 446 13.24 -0.64 -11.63
N MET A 447 13.58 0.40 -10.85
CA MET A 447 12.60 1.37 -10.32
C MET A 447 12.01 2.24 -11.44
N GLU A 448 12.81 2.66 -12.44
CA GLU A 448 12.32 3.38 -13.63
C GLU A 448 11.25 2.55 -14.37
N ARG A 449 11.46 1.23 -14.52
CA ARG A 449 10.48 0.35 -15.15
C ARG A 449 9.16 0.32 -14.36
N ALA A 450 9.21 0.26 -13.04
CA ALA A 450 8.02 0.32 -12.20
C ALA A 450 7.24 1.63 -12.36
N LEU A 451 7.95 2.76 -12.38
CA LEU A 451 7.36 4.07 -12.60
C LEU A 451 6.73 4.21 -13.99
N ARG A 452 7.34 3.63 -15.03
CA ARG A 452 6.77 3.59 -16.40
C ARG A 452 5.51 2.75 -16.47
N LEU A 453 5.44 1.64 -15.74
CA LEU A 453 4.29 0.75 -15.72
C LEU A 453 3.03 1.45 -15.19
N ILE A 454 3.17 2.27 -14.14
CA ILE A 454 2.03 2.99 -13.56
C ILE A 454 1.70 4.30 -14.29
N SER A 455 2.57 4.79 -15.16
CA SER A 455 2.40 6.04 -15.89
C SER A 455 2.29 5.81 -17.41
N VAL A 456 3.40 5.63 -18.10
CA VAL A 456 3.46 5.55 -19.58
C VAL A 456 2.60 4.41 -20.14
N GLU A 457 2.64 3.22 -19.51
CA GLU A 457 1.86 2.07 -19.97
C GLU A 457 0.35 2.24 -19.75
N ARG A 458 -0.05 3.22 -18.92
CA ARG A 458 -1.45 3.61 -18.67
C ARG A 458 -1.86 4.87 -19.42
N GLY A 459 -1.00 5.38 -20.31
CA GLY A 459 -1.29 6.53 -21.15
C GLY A 459 -1.05 7.90 -20.49
N TYR A 460 -0.35 7.95 -19.37
CA TYR A 460 0.05 9.20 -18.71
C TYR A 460 1.47 9.62 -19.14
N ASP A 461 1.68 10.91 -19.37
CA ASP A 461 3.04 11.47 -19.55
C ASP A 461 3.62 11.84 -18.18
N PRO A 462 4.74 11.21 -17.75
CA PRO A 462 5.38 11.56 -16.48
C PRO A 462 5.77 13.05 -16.34
N LYS A 463 5.97 13.75 -17.43
CA LYS A 463 6.30 15.19 -17.45
C LYS A 463 5.20 16.07 -16.86
N ASP A 464 3.95 15.61 -16.89
CA ASP A 464 2.80 16.31 -16.33
C ASP A 464 2.69 16.12 -14.80
N PHE A 465 3.53 15.26 -14.23
CA PHE A 465 3.50 14.86 -12.82
C PHE A 465 4.70 15.40 -12.05
N ARG A 466 4.58 15.34 -10.74
CA ARG A 466 5.64 15.59 -9.76
C ARG A 466 5.97 14.28 -9.07
N LEU A 467 7.23 14.01 -8.77
CA LEU A 467 7.64 12.83 -8.02
C LEU A 467 7.63 13.15 -6.53
N LEU A 468 6.77 12.52 -5.74
CA LEU A 468 6.79 12.62 -4.29
C LEU A 468 7.56 11.43 -3.74
N SER A 469 8.77 11.70 -3.25
CA SER A 469 9.70 10.70 -2.74
C SER A 469 9.60 10.59 -1.22
N PHE A 470 9.45 9.37 -0.75
CA PHE A 470 9.44 9.05 0.67
C PHE A 470 10.03 7.64 0.92
N GLY A 471 9.95 7.15 2.17
CA GLY A 471 10.71 5.99 2.59
C GLY A 471 12.16 6.35 2.92
N GLY A 472 12.83 5.51 3.71
CA GLY A 472 14.18 5.77 4.23
C GLY A 472 15.27 5.89 3.16
N ALA A 473 15.09 5.20 2.01
CA ALA A 473 16.09 5.17 0.93
C ALA A 473 15.69 6.02 -0.30
N GLY A 474 14.43 6.46 -0.40
CA GLY A 474 13.88 7.10 -1.60
C GLY A 474 14.65 8.35 -2.03
N GLY A 475 15.06 9.20 -1.08
CA GLY A 475 15.77 10.45 -1.35
C GLY A 475 17.11 10.29 -2.06
N LEU A 476 17.76 9.12 -1.96
CA LEU A 476 19.05 8.83 -2.62
C LEU A 476 18.90 8.58 -4.12
N HIS A 477 17.68 8.26 -4.59
CA HIS A 477 17.43 7.83 -5.96
C HIS A 477 16.48 8.77 -6.73
N ALA A 478 15.66 9.54 -6.03
CA ALA A 478 14.54 10.29 -6.60
C ALA A 478 14.94 11.28 -7.71
N CYS A 479 16.00 12.07 -7.54
CA CYS A 479 16.46 13.02 -8.56
C CYS A 479 16.91 12.33 -9.85
N ASN A 480 17.64 11.19 -9.73
CA ASN A 480 18.06 10.41 -10.89
C ASN A 480 16.86 9.81 -11.64
N LEU A 481 15.88 9.27 -10.93
CA LEU A 481 14.66 8.70 -11.50
C LEU A 481 13.81 9.78 -12.18
N ALA A 482 13.63 10.93 -11.55
CA ALA A 482 12.90 12.06 -12.13
C ALA A 482 13.56 12.52 -13.45
N ARG A 483 14.90 12.65 -13.48
CA ARG A 483 15.65 13.00 -14.69
C ARG A 483 15.46 11.97 -15.82
N ARG A 484 15.53 10.66 -15.51
CA ARG A 484 15.34 9.58 -16.50
C ARG A 484 13.92 9.58 -17.10
N LEU A 485 12.92 9.99 -16.34
CA LEU A 485 11.52 10.04 -16.76
C LEU A 485 11.09 11.41 -17.31
N GLY A 486 11.95 12.43 -17.18
CA GLY A 486 11.63 13.80 -17.56
C GLY A 486 10.64 14.50 -16.62
N ILE A 487 10.50 14.00 -15.38
CA ILE A 487 9.69 14.62 -14.33
C ILE A 487 10.39 15.91 -13.86
N PRO A 488 9.70 17.07 -13.90
CA PRO A 488 10.37 18.36 -13.68
C PRO A 488 10.69 18.66 -12.21
N LYS A 489 9.94 18.06 -11.27
CA LYS A 489 10.08 18.36 -9.83
C LYS A 489 9.98 17.11 -8.97
N VAL A 490 10.81 17.08 -7.92
CA VAL A 490 10.75 16.10 -6.84
C VAL A 490 10.34 16.81 -5.56
N PHE A 491 9.46 16.18 -4.77
CA PHE A 491 9.05 16.62 -3.44
C PHE A 491 9.48 15.59 -2.41
N VAL A 492 10.06 16.06 -1.30
CA VAL A 492 10.39 15.22 -0.15
C VAL A 492 9.79 15.86 1.09
N PRO A 493 8.74 15.27 1.70
CA PRO A 493 8.11 15.82 2.89
C PRO A 493 9.03 15.73 4.12
N PRO A 494 8.78 16.55 5.19
CA PRO A 494 9.60 16.52 6.40
C PRO A 494 9.55 15.18 7.14
N ILE A 495 8.45 14.44 7.00
CA ILE A 495 8.21 13.12 7.61
C ILE A 495 8.36 11.99 6.57
N ALA A 496 9.32 12.12 5.65
CA ALA A 496 9.44 11.22 4.49
C ALA A 496 9.48 9.74 4.87
N SER A 497 10.23 9.34 5.88
CA SER A 497 10.37 7.92 6.18
C SER A 497 9.23 7.34 7.04
N THR A 498 8.38 8.19 7.63
CA THR A 498 7.21 7.79 8.42
C THR A 498 5.89 8.20 7.76
N LEU A 499 5.94 8.52 6.45
CA LEU A 499 4.76 9.02 5.72
C LEU A 499 3.63 7.98 5.67
N SER A 500 3.94 6.69 5.62
CA SER A 500 2.93 5.62 5.67
C SER A 500 2.17 5.62 6.99
N ALA A 501 2.87 5.75 8.12
CA ALA A 501 2.24 5.89 9.44
C ALA A 501 1.44 7.21 9.56
N TYR A 502 1.94 8.31 8.98
CA TYR A 502 1.19 9.58 8.90
C TYR A 502 -0.09 9.43 8.07
N GLY A 503 -0.03 8.70 6.95
CA GLY A 503 -1.19 8.42 6.11
C GLY A 503 -2.33 7.75 6.86
N MET A 504 -2.00 6.94 7.85
CA MET A 504 -2.99 6.30 8.72
C MET A 504 -3.74 7.30 9.63
N LEU A 505 -3.10 8.43 9.98
CA LEU A 505 -3.76 9.51 10.75
C LEU A 505 -4.74 10.32 9.90
N VAL A 506 -4.51 10.40 8.60
CA VAL A 506 -5.33 11.20 7.66
C VAL A 506 -6.32 10.37 6.85
N ALA A 507 -6.31 9.06 7.04
CA ALA A 507 -7.20 8.16 6.33
C ALA A 507 -8.65 8.27 6.82
N ASP A 508 -9.59 8.28 5.88
CA ASP A 508 -11.02 8.28 6.15
C ASP A 508 -11.54 6.86 6.43
N VAL A 509 -12.68 6.76 7.11
CA VAL A 509 -13.42 5.50 7.21
C VAL A 509 -14.09 5.21 5.87
N VAL A 510 -13.67 4.16 5.18
CA VAL A 510 -14.19 3.82 3.84
C VAL A 510 -14.79 2.43 3.83
N LYS A 511 -16.02 2.32 3.32
CA LYS A 511 -16.70 1.04 3.10
C LYS A 511 -17.17 0.94 1.66
N ASP A 512 -16.73 -0.11 0.96
CA ASP A 512 -17.08 -0.37 -0.44
C ASP A 512 -18.12 -1.47 -0.54
N TYR A 513 -19.13 -1.25 -1.36
CA TYR A 513 -20.24 -2.18 -1.64
C TYR A 513 -20.37 -2.38 -3.13
N SER A 514 -20.69 -3.60 -3.55
CA SER A 514 -20.92 -3.93 -4.96
C SER A 514 -22.12 -4.85 -5.13
N LYS A 515 -22.72 -4.80 -6.32
CA LYS A 515 -23.80 -5.70 -6.72
C LYS A 515 -23.77 -5.92 -8.23
N THR A 516 -23.77 -7.18 -8.64
CA THR A 516 -23.93 -7.52 -10.07
C THR A 516 -25.39 -7.28 -10.52
N VAL A 517 -25.55 -6.56 -11.64
CA VAL A 517 -26.86 -6.16 -12.19
C VAL A 517 -27.10 -6.58 -13.64
N MET A 518 -26.05 -6.71 -14.44
CA MET A 518 -26.07 -7.13 -15.85
C MET A 518 -27.15 -6.35 -16.67
N LEU A 519 -27.11 -5.01 -16.60
CA LEU A 519 -28.07 -4.14 -17.29
C LEU A 519 -27.52 -3.73 -18.67
N PRO A 520 -28.38 -3.66 -19.73
CA PRO A 520 -27.96 -3.11 -21.01
C PRO A 520 -27.67 -1.61 -20.88
N GLY A 521 -26.68 -1.07 -21.63
CA GLY A 521 -26.31 0.35 -21.55
C GLY A 521 -27.42 1.33 -21.96
N LYS A 522 -28.41 0.90 -22.74
CA LYS A 522 -29.60 1.69 -23.09
C LYS A 522 -30.69 1.67 -22.02
N VAL A 523 -30.36 1.22 -20.81
CA VAL A 523 -31.26 1.24 -19.66
C VAL A 523 -31.64 2.68 -19.29
N ILE A 524 -32.85 2.87 -18.77
CA ILE A 524 -33.27 4.17 -18.24
C ILE A 524 -32.56 4.49 -16.92
N HIS A 525 -32.14 5.74 -16.73
CA HIS A 525 -31.42 6.20 -15.55
C HIS A 525 -32.10 5.80 -14.22
N GLU A 526 -33.44 5.84 -14.17
CA GLU A 526 -34.21 5.48 -13.00
C GLU A 526 -33.92 4.03 -12.54
N GLN A 527 -33.80 3.09 -13.47
CA GLN A 527 -33.49 1.69 -13.13
C GLN A 527 -32.08 1.53 -12.59
N VAL A 528 -31.11 2.30 -13.11
CA VAL A 528 -29.75 2.32 -12.58
C VAL A 528 -29.74 2.89 -11.17
N LEU A 529 -30.42 4.02 -10.94
CA LEU A 529 -30.55 4.65 -9.62
C LEU A 529 -31.22 3.72 -8.61
N GLU A 530 -32.23 2.98 -9.03
CA GLU A 530 -32.91 1.99 -8.15
C GLU A 530 -31.93 0.89 -7.68
N SER A 531 -31.03 0.47 -8.56
CA SER A 531 -30.02 -0.55 -8.25
C SER A 531 -29.03 -0.11 -7.17
N PHE A 532 -28.77 1.21 -7.03
CA PHE A 532 -27.91 1.76 -6.00
C PHE A 532 -28.56 1.86 -4.60
N LYS A 533 -29.88 1.98 -4.52
CA LYS A 533 -30.58 2.27 -3.26
C LYS A 533 -30.18 1.34 -2.09
N PRO A 534 -30.22 0.00 -2.24
CA PRO A 534 -29.86 -0.88 -1.13
C PRO A 534 -28.42 -0.68 -0.64
N LEU A 535 -27.49 -0.43 -1.56
CA LEU A 535 -26.07 -0.22 -1.22
C LEU A 535 -25.86 1.13 -0.51
N ILE A 536 -26.59 2.16 -0.93
CA ILE A 536 -26.57 3.48 -0.29
C ILE A 536 -27.10 3.40 1.14
N GLU A 537 -28.23 2.74 1.34
CA GLU A 537 -28.85 2.57 2.66
C GLU A 537 -27.93 1.79 3.60
N GLN A 538 -27.33 0.71 3.11
CA GLN A 538 -26.36 -0.05 3.87
C GLN A 538 -25.13 0.78 4.22
N GLY A 539 -24.51 1.46 3.22
CA GLY A 539 -23.33 2.29 3.43
C GLY A 539 -23.58 3.42 4.44
N GLN A 540 -24.73 4.09 4.37
CA GLN A 540 -25.09 5.11 5.36
C GLN A 540 -25.23 4.52 6.77
N THR A 541 -25.90 3.37 6.89
CA THR A 541 -26.11 2.70 8.18
C THR A 541 -24.79 2.29 8.80
N ASP A 542 -23.90 1.69 8.01
CA ASP A 542 -22.63 1.18 8.49
C ASP A 542 -21.65 2.29 8.88
N ILE A 543 -21.63 3.43 8.15
CA ILE A 543 -20.80 4.59 8.53
C ILE A 543 -21.38 5.32 9.76
N ILE A 544 -22.70 5.38 9.91
CA ILE A 544 -23.34 5.93 11.13
C ILE A 544 -22.98 5.06 12.34
N SER A 545 -22.94 3.73 12.21
CA SER A 545 -22.53 2.82 13.29
C SER A 545 -21.09 3.00 13.73
N GLU A 546 -20.21 3.52 12.84
CA GLU A 546 -18.83 3.93 13.15
C GLU A 546 -18.74 5.28 13.87
N GLY A 547 -19.88 5.91 14.19
CA GLY A 547 -19.96 7.16 14.95
C GLY A 547 -20.00 8.45 14.13
N PHE A 548 -20.18 8.37 12.81
CA PHE A 548 -20.27 9.57 11.96
C PHE A 548 -21.70 10.11 11.87
N GLU A 549 -21.84 11.44 11.86
CA GLU A 549 -23.10 12.08 11.56
C GLU A 549 -23.39 12.02 10.05
N LYS A 550 -24.65 11.86 9.68
CA LYS A 550 -25.11 11.74 8.28
C LYS A 550 -24.56 12.85 7.35
N LYS A 551 -24.38 14.07 7.85
CA LYS A 551 -23.83 15.20 7.07
C LYS A 551 -22.35 15.08 6.71
N ASN A 552 -21.61 14.19 7.42
CA ASN A 552 -20.18 13.93 7.24
C ASN A 552 -19.95 12.62 6.48
N ILE A 553 -20.95 12.14 5.76
CA ILE A 553 -20.90 10.91 4.97
C ILE A 553 -20.97 11.28 3.49
N ASP A 554 -19.92 10.95 2.74
CA ASP A 554 -19.93 11.03 1.31
C ASP A 554 -20.27 9.67 0.68
N LEU A 555 -21.06 9.69 -0.39
CA LEU A 555 -21.51 8.50 -1.11
C LEU A 555 -21.19 8.63 -2.59
N GLU A 556 -20.16 7.96 -3.01
CA GLU A 556 -19.77 7.88 -4.41
C GLU A 556 -20.46 6.68 -5.08
N ARG A 557 -21.07 6.92 -6.27
CA ARG A 557 -21.71 5.89 -7.09
C ARG A 557 -20.81 5.60 -8.28
N LEU A 558 -20.51 4.31 -8.50
CA LEU A 558 -19.64 3.86 -9.57
C LEU A 558 -20.34 2.76 -10.38
N LEU A 559 -19.97 2.65 -11.66
CA LEU A 559 -20.41 1.61 -12.56
C LEU A 559 -19.22 0.83 -13.09
N ASP A 560 -19.33 -0.49 -13.09
CA ASP A 560 -18.44 -1.33 -13.90
C ASP A 560 -19.12 -1.57 -15.24
N MET A 561 -18.50 -1.09 -16.30
CA MET A 561 -19.05 -1.15 -17.65
C MET A 561 -18.08 -1.81 -18.64
N ARG A 562 -18.65 -2.45 -19.67
CA ARG A 562 -17.89 -3.04 -20.78
C ARG A 562 -18.68 -2.99 -22.08
N TYR A 563 -18.01 -3.16 -23.21
CA TYR A 563 -18.74 -3.53 -24.43
C TYR A 563 -19.27 -4.95 -24.29
N GLN A 564 -20.48 -5.17 -24.76
CA GLN A 564 -21.12 -6.49 -24.70
C GLN A 564 -20.22 -7.56 -25.35
N GLY A 565 -19.97 -8.64 -24.61
CA GLY A 565 -19.10 -9.74 -25.03
C GLY A 565 -17.61 -9.55 -24.70
N GLN A 566 -17.19 -8.42 -24.10
CA GLN A 566 -15.85 -8.28 -23.53
C GLN A 566 -15.73 -8.96 -22.16
N SER A 567 -14.51 -9.35 -21.80
CA SER A 567 -14.22 -10.00 -20.52
C SER A 567 -13.81 -9.05 -19.40
N TYR A 568 -13.42 -7.81 -19.74
CA TYR A 568 -12.92 -6.84 -18.77
C TYR A 568 -13.86 -5.64 -18.68
N GLU A 569 -14.04 -5.13 -17.48
CA GLU A 569 -14.82 -3.95 -17.16
C GLU A 569 -13.92 -2.75 -16.87
N LEU A 570 -14.43 -1.54 -17.16
CA LEU A 570 -13.89 -0.28 -16.67
C LEU A 570 -14.83 0.27 -15.60
N THR A 571 -14.26 0.67 -14.47
CA THR A 571 -15.00 1.33 -13.39
C THR A 571 -14.99 2.84 -13.62
N LEU A 572 -16.18 3.46 -13.59
CA LEU A 572 -16.33 4.91 -13.78
C LEU A 572 -17.40 5.50 -12.85
N PRO A 573 -17.30 6.79 -12.49
CA PRO A 573 -18.31 7.47 -11.71
C PRO A 573 -19.66 7.49 -12.45
N TYR A 574 -20.76 7.25 -11.73
CA TYR A 574 -22.10 7.38 -12.27
C TYR A 574 -22.43 8.85 -12.53
N ARG A 575 -22.67 9.21 -13.77
CA ARG A 575 -23.20 10.49 -14.23
C ARG A 575 -24.28 10.22 -15.30
N GLU A 576 -25.08 11.20 -15.65
CA GLU A 576 -26.05 11.04 -16.74
C GLU A 576 -25.37 10.72 -18.09
N SER A 577 -24.13 11.17 -18.27
CA SER A 577 -23.27 10.91 -19.43
C SER A 577 -22.50 9.58 -19.38
N PHE A 578 -22.81 8.65 -18.50
CA PHE A 578 -21.99 7.46 -18.22
C PHE A 578 -21.61 6.64 -19.48
N ILE A 579 -22.46 6.62 -20.52
CA ILE A 579 -22.14 5.91 -21.78
C ILE A 579 -21.01 6.63 -22.53
N GLU A 580 -21.10 7.95 -22.64
CA GLU A 580 -20.08 8.77 -23.30
C GLU A 580 -18.79 8.77 -22.49
N ASP A 581 -18.90 8.87 -21.17
CA ASP A 581 -17.76 8.78 -20.25
C ASP A 581 -17.03 7.43 -20.39
N PHE A 582 -17.78 6.33 -20.52
CA PHE A 582 -17.21 5.01 -20.79
C PHE A 582 -16.42 4.97 -22.09
N HIS A 583 -16.98 5.50 -23.21
CA HIS A 583 -16.28 5.54 -24.49
C HIS A 583 -14.98 6.34 -24.40
N ASN A 584 -14.99 7.46 -23.69
CA ASN A 584 -13.84 8.35 -23.52
C ASN A 584 -12.75 7.67 -22.67
N ILE A 585 -13.11 7.06 -21.55
CA ILE A 585 -12.18 6.31 -20.69
C ILE A 585 -11.60 5.10 -21.44
N HIS A 586 -12.44 4.38 -22.22
CA HIS A 586 -11.98 3.25 -23.04
C HIS A 586 -10.98 3.69 -24.12
N GLN A 587 -11.23 4.87 -24.75
CA GLN A 587 -10.29 5.47 -25.71
C GLN A 587 -8.96 5.85 -25.05
N GLN A 588 -9.01 6.41 -23.85
CA GLN A 588 -7.81 6.79 -23.08
C GLN A 588 -6.99 5.56 -22.66
N THR A 589 -7.67 4.53 -22.13
CA THR A 589 -7.01 3.34 -21.58
C THR A 589 -6.45 2.43 -22.67
N TYR A 590 -7.20 2.21 -23.77
CA TYR A 590 -6.85 1.21 -24.78
C TYR A 590 -6.46 1.81 -26.14
N GLY A 591 -6.53 3.12 -26.30
CA GLY A 591 -6.23 3.80 -27.56
C GLY A 591 -7.34 3.75 -28.61
N TYR A 592 -8.50 3.14 -28.32
CA TYR A 592 -9.66 3.06 -29.21
C TYR A 592 -10.98 3.03 -28.46
N SER A 593 -12.08 3.39 -29.16
CA SER A 593 -13.45 3.20 -28.68
C SER A 593 -14.35 2.68 -29.78
N ARG A 594 -15.43 1.99 -29.43
CA ARG A 594 -16.41 1.41 -30.38
C ARG A 594 -17.80 1.99 -30.09
N ARG A 595 -18.03 3.25 -30.48
CA ARG A 595 -19.25 3.99 -30.15
C ARG A 595 -20.53 3.34 -30.67
N ASP A 596 -20.45 2.55 -31.75
CA ASP A 596 -21.59 1.82 -32.37
C ASP A 596 -21.84 0.45 -31.69
N SER A 597 -20.94 -0.02 -30.82
CA SER A 597 -21.10 -1.29 -30.15
C SER A 597 -21.97 -1.15 -28.88
N PRO A 598 -22.85 -2.12 -28.60
CA PRO A 598 -23.63 -2.09 -27.35
C PRO A 598 -22.74 -2.21 -26.14
N VAL A 599 -23.03 -1.41 -25.11
CA VAL A 599 -22.40 -1.49 -23.79
C VAL A 599 -23.33 -2.14 -22.80
N GLU A 600 -22.77 -2.70 -21.73
CA GLU A 600 -23.53 -3.24 -20.60
C GLU A 600 -22.94 -2.74 -19.28
N ILE A 601 -23.81 -2.51 -18.29
CA ILE A 601 -23.46 -2.25 -16.90
C ILE A 601 -23.43 -3.60 -16.20
N VAL A 602 -22.27 -4.00 -15.74
CA VAL A 602 -22.05 -5.30 -15.10
C VAL A 602 -22.36 -5.23 -13.62
N ASN A 603 -21.73 -4.27 -12.92
CA ASN A 603 -21.94 -4.04 -11.49
C ASN A 603 -22.30 -2.57 -11.24
N VAL A 604 -23.04 -2.35 -10.16
CA VAL A 604 -23.13 -1.06 -9.50
C VAL A 604 -22.33 -1.11 -8.21
N ARG A 605 -21.61 0.00 -7.89
CA ARG A 605 -20.78 0.10 -6.69
C ARG A 605 -21.11 1.37 -5.94
N VAL A 606 -21.06 1.31 -4.62
CA VAL A 606 -21.14 2.47 -3.72
C VAL A 606 -19.92 2.48 -2.82
N ARG A 607 -19.21 3.60 -2.82
CA ARG A 607 -18.21 3.90 -1.81
C ARG A 607 -18.82 4.85 -0.80
N ALA A 608 -18.89 4.44 0.46
CA ALA A 608 -19.35 5.25 1.58
C ALA A 608 -18.12 5.69 2.39
N THR A 609 -17.95 7.00 2.56
CA THR A 609 -16.81 7.60 3.26
C THR A 609 -17.30 8.42 4.44
N GLY A 610 -16.79 8.10 5.63
CA GLY A 610 -16.89 8.93 6.83
C GLY A 610 -15.64 9.78 6.97
N ASN A 611 -15.76 11.09 6.74
CA ASN A 611 -14.62 12.00 6.69
C ASN A 611 -14.02 12.21 8.09
N VAL A 612 -12.74 11.86 8.24
CA VAL A 612 -11.95 12.09 9.45
C VAL A 612 -11.24 13.44 9.34
N PRO A 613 -11.38 14.35 10.33
CA PRO A 613 -10.65 15.62 10.31
C PRO A 613 -9.13 15.35 10.33
N PRO A 614 -8.39 15.75 9.27
CA PRO A 614 -6.96 15.49 9.22
C PRO A 614 -6.18 16.38 10.19
N PRO A 615 -4.96 15.98 10.60
CA PRO A 615 -4.00 16.81 11.29
C PRO A 615 -3.77 18.14 10.57
N LEU A 616 -3.54 19.20 11.34
CA LEU A 616 -3.17 20.48 10.79
C LEU A 616 -1.73 20.42 10.27
N ILE A 617 -1.54 20.75 9.00
CA ILE A 617 -0.19 21.00 8.45
C ILE A 617 0.12 22.48 8.74
N LEU A 618 1.15 22.70 9.54
CA LEU A 618 1.55 24.07 9.95
C LEU A 618 2.23 24.80 8.79
N GLU A 619 1.99 26.10 8.72
CA GLU A 619 2.73 27.00 7.84
C GLU A 619 3.76 27.79 8.65
N TYR A 620 4.99 27.79 8.17
CA TYR A 620 6.10 28.49 8.81
C TYR A 620 6.49 29.73 7.98
N PRO A 621 6.96 30.80 8.63
CA PRO A 621 7.38 32.00 7.93
C PRO A 621 8.60 31.74 7.02
N VAL A 622 8.58 32.32 5.84
CA VAL A 622 9.71 32.24 4.91
C VAL A 622 10.89 33.05 5.48
N MET A 623 12.04 32.41 5.57
CA MET A 623 13.31 32.95 6.08
C MET A 623 14.27 33.30 4.92
N ASP A 624 15.53 33.57 5.25
CA ASP A 624 16.57 33.84 4.28
C ASP A 624 16.85 32.61 3.39
N LYS A 625 17.27 32.88 2.14
CA LYS A 625 17.57 31.83 1.16
C LYS A 625 18.77 30.97 1.56
N GLU A 626 19.80 31.59 2.17
CA GLU A 626 21.05 30.89 2.49
C GLU A 626 20.87 29.88 3.64
N PRO A 627 21.18 28.58 3.47
CA PRO A 627 21.00 27.54 4.48
C PRO A 627 22.19 27.50 5.47
N THR A 628 22.70 28.62 5.91
CA THR A 628 23.94 28.70 6.69
C THR A 628 23.88 27.96 8.02
N GLN A 629 22.73 27.98 8.70
CA GLN A 629 22.56 27.27 9.97
C GLN A 629 22.49 25.76 9.82
N ALA A 630 22.04 25.30 8.65
CA ALA A 630 21.92 23.88 8.34
C ALA A 630 23.21 23.27 7.76
N PHE A 631 24.19 24.09 7.36
CA PHE A 631 25.46 23.61 6.80
C PHE A 631 26.28 22.90 7.87
N ILE A 632 26.68 21.64 7.60
CA ILE A 632 27.53 20.84 8.49
C ILE A 632 28.99 20.95 8.02
N GLU A 633 29.28 20.44 6.83
CA GLU A 633 30.63 20.36 6.26
C GLU A 633 30.57 20.09 4.75
N LYS A 634 31.73 20.04 4.12
CA LYS A 634 31.86 19.46 2.76
C LYS A 634 32.47 18.08 2.83
N ARG A 635 31.91 17.16 2.05
CA ARG A 635 32.41 15.76 1.93
C ARG A 635 32.76 15.42 0.50
N LEU A 636 33.77 14.54 0.36
CA LEU A 636 34.13 13.96 -0.93
C LEU A 636 33.10 12.88 -1.31
N ILE A 637 32.41 13.09 -2.44
CA ILE A 637 31.41 12.19 -3.00
C ILE A 637 31.85 11.79 -4.41
N HIS A 638 31.66 10.52 -4.75
CA HIS A 638 31.90 10.00 -6.08
C HIS A 638 30.69 10.28 -6.97
N LEU A 639 30.87 11.22 -7.91
CA LEU A 639 29.92 11.51 -8.99
C LEU A 639 30.35 10.78 -10.27
N ASN A 640 29.46 10.70 -11.26
CA ASN A 640 29.79 10.05 -12.56
C ASN A 640 30.99 10.68 -13.27
N ARG A 641 31.30 11.96 -12.99
CA ARG A 641 32.44 12.71 -13.58
C ARG A 641 33.69 12.72 -12.72
N GLY A 642 33.69 12.00 -11.60
CA GLY A 642 34.84 11.95 -10.67
C GLY A 642 34.44 12.34 -9.25
N GLN A 643 35.43 12.53 -8.37
CA GLN A 643 35.23 13.00 -7.02
C GLN A 643 34.97 14.50 -6.98
N SER A 644 34.01 14.92 -6.12
CA SER A 644 33.70 16.32 -5.87
C SER A 644 33.50 16.56 -4.38
N GLU A 645 33.87 17.76 -3.90
CA GLU A 645 33.49 18.23 -2.57
C GLU A 645 32.04 18.75 -2.59
N VAL A 646 31.17 18.03 -1.92
CA VAL A 646 29.73 18.29 -1.90
C VAL A 646 29.29 18.76 -0.51
N PRO A 647 28.52 19.86 -0.39
CA PRO A 647 28.02 20.33 0.89
C PRO A 647 27.02 19.35 1.50
N LEU A 648 27.15 19.14 2.80
CA LEU A 648 26.27 18.37 3.66
C LEU A 648 25.44 19.32 4.52
N PHE A 649 24.11 19.14 4.52
CA PHE A 649 23.18 19.96 5.31
C PHE A 649 22.38 19.09 6.26
N GLN A 650 22.10 19.63 7.48
CA GLN A 650 21.17 19.07 8.44
C GLN A 650 19.74 19.47 8.08
N GLY A 651 18.92 18.53 7.66
CA GLY A 651 17.56 18.78 7.15
C GLY A 651 16.60 19.37 8.17
N GLU A 652 16.74 19.02 9.46
CA GLU A 652 15.94 19.58 10.56
C GLU A 652 16.24 21.05 10.87
N LEU A 653 17.39 21.56 10.44
CA LEU A 653 17.77 22.95 10.60
C LEU A 653 17.46 23.81 9.37
N LEU A 654 16.92 23.21 8.32
CA LEU A 654 16.44 23.95 7.15
C LEU A 654 15.12 24.65 7.47
N ASN A 655 15.00 25.89 7.04
CA ASN A 655 13.81 26.72 7.22
C ASN A 655 13.15 27.04 5.87
N PRO A 656 11.85 27.33 5.83
CA PRO A 656 11.20 27.82 4.62
C PRO A 656 11.95 28.97 3.97
N GLY A 657 12.14 28.90 2.67
CA GLY A 657 12.93 29.86 1.90
C GLY A 657 14.39 29.45 1.70
N ASN A 658 14.95 28.56 2.56
CA ASN A 658 16.30 28.08 2.32
C ASN A 658 16.38 27.32 0.99
N GLY A 659 17.48 27.46 0.26
CA GLY A 659 17.69 26.80 -1.01
C GLY A 659 19.05 27.07 -1.61
N SER A 660 19.50 26.17 -2.47
CA SER A 660 20.78 26.27 -3.19
C SER A 660 20.76 25.44 -4.46
N ALA A 661 21.84 25.52 -5.25
CA ALA A 661 22.07 24.58 -6.34
C ALA A 661 22.81 23.33 -5.84
N GLY A 662 22.57 22.20 -6.52
CA GLY A 662 23.33 20.98 -6.34
C GLY A 662 24.74 21.04 -6.99
N PRO A 663 25.61 20.07 -6.72
CA PRO A 663 25.31 18.86 -5.95
C PRO A 663 25.24 19.15 -4.43
N ALA A 664 24.41 18.40 -3.71
CA ALA A 664 24.27 18.50 -2.27
C ALA A 664 23.81 17.17 -1.64
N VAL A 665 24.10 16.98 -0.36
CA VAL A 665 23.49 15.95 0.48
C VAL A 665 22.74 16.63 1.61
N ILE A 666 21.49 16.23 1.81
CA ILE A 666 20.68 16.69 2.93
C ILE A 666 20.36 15.46 3.79
N VAL A 667 20.85 15.45 5.02
CA VAL A 667 20.58 14.38 5.99
C VAL A 667 19.46 14.82 6.92
N ARG A 668 18.50 13.92 7.10
CA ARG A 668 17.45 14.00 8.11
C ARG A 668 17.59 12.83 9.07
N ASN A 669 16.94 12.91 10.22
CA ASN A 669 16.98 11.82 11.21
C ASN A 669 16.50 10.48 10.64
N ASP A 670 15.69 10.52 9.62
CA ASP A 670 14.96 9.37 9.10
C ASP A 670 15.24 9.07 7.61
N THR A 671 15.88 9.98 6.87
CA THR A 671 16.19 9.80 5.44
C THR A 671 17.38 10.65 5.00
N THR A 672 18.01 10.27 3.90
CA THR A 672 19.08 11.03 3.25
C THR A 672 18.67 11.36 1.82
N ILE A 673 18.83 12.61 1.41
CA ILE A 673 18.50 13.10 0.07
C ILE A 673 19.80 13.47 -0.64
N PHE A 674 20.00 12.91 -1.84
CA PHE A 674 21.13 13.22 -2.71
C PHE A 674 20.66 14.01 -3.93
N LEU A 675 21.22 15.19 -4.12
CA LEU A 675 21.03 16.05 -5.29
C LEU A 675 22.27 16.00 -6.17
N ASP A 676 22.05 15.88 -7.47
CA ASP A 676 23.13 15.88 -8.47
C ASP A 676 23.44 17.29 -9.01
N GLU A 677 24.48 17.41 -9.83
CA GLU A 677 24.77 18.65 -10.55
C GLU A 677 23.59 19.07 -11.43
N GLY A 678 23.26 20.36 -11.38
CA GLY A 678 22.17 20.95 -12.15
C GLY A 678 20.81 20.93 -11.47
N ASP A 679 20.65 20.20 -10.37
CA ASP A 679 19.43 20.27 -9.58
C ASP A 679 19.43 21.53 -8.70
N ASP A 680 18.29 22.21 -8.62
CA ASP A 680 18.08 23.31 -7.69
C ASP A 680 17.08 22.88 -6.62
N TRP A 681 17.30 23.30 -5.36
CA TRP A 681 16.40 22.95 -4.27
C TRP A 681 15.99 24.16 -3.43
N GLU A 682 14.78 24.09 -2.89
CA GLU A 682 14.23 25.07 -1.96
C GLU A 682 13.30 24.39 -0.94
N VAL A 683 13.13 25.01 0.22
CA VAL A 683 12.21 24.57 1.27
C VAL A 683 10.96 25.44 1.22
N ASP A 684 9.78 24.82 1.11
CA ASP A 684 8.50 25.54 1.11
C ASP A 684 8.02 25.90 2.53
N GLN A 685 6.89 26.59 2.62
CA GLN A 685 6.31 27.05 3.90
C GLN A 685 5.83 25.90 4.81
N HIS A 686 5.77 24.67 4.32
CA HIS A 686 5.40 23.45 5.06
C HIS A 686 6.62 22.57 5.37
N ASN A 687 7.84 23.10 5.19
CA ASN A 687 9.11 22.38 5.33
C ASN A 687 9.29 21.20 4.35
N ASN A 688 8.54 21.15 3.25
CA ASN A 688 8.83 20.23 2.18
C ASN A 688 10.08 20.68 1.42
N LEU A 689 10.94 19.72 1.06
CA LEU A 689 12.04 19.98 0.15
C LEU A 689 11.52 19.83 -1.29
N ILE A 690 11.61 20.91 -2.06
CA ILE A 690 11.22 20.96 -3.47
C ILE A 690 12.50 20.99 -4.29
N ILE A 691 12.69 20.02 -5.19
CA ILE A 691 13.86 19.90 -6.05
C ILE A 691 13.41 20.07 -7.49
N SER A 692 13.98 21.07 -8.17
CA SER A 692 13.80 21.28 -9.61
C SER A 692 14.88 20.53 -10.37
N ILE A 693 14.48 19.65 -11.29
CA ILE A 693 15.36 18.83 -12.12
C ILE A 693 15.64 19.55 -13.43
N ASN A 694 16.93 19.91 -13.68
CA ASN A 694 17.37 20.64 -14.85
C ASN A 694 18.20 19.75 -15.80
#